data_9f6e2c3b7cfd545ba3c727f2714b6778
#
_entry.id   9f6e2c3b7cfd545ba3c727f2714b6778
#
_cell.length_a   1.000
_cell.length_b   1.000
_cell.length_c   1.000
_cell.angle_alpha   90.00
_cell.angle_beta   90.00
_cell.angle_gamma   90.00
#
_symmetry.space_group_name_H-M   'P 1'
#
loop_
_entity.id
_entity.type
_entity.pdbx_description
1 polymer ?
#
loop_
_entity_poly.entity_id
_entity_poly.type
_entity_poly.pdbx_seq_one_letter_code
_entity_poly.pdbx_strand_id
1 'polypeptide(L)'
;MTSEEQNNPFKGLTNESKEKIELSPATNRIEINALEKKINSLVEDVFKISVNASPTRKVQLIYMEDAAQQSPFWTLENGRLATALFDRLMMEQPSDFVIPNDVVDDNTEFVVESRVLVYLFQCYVRNAKNNNPNDSVKLDAYGKINEMILLNVGTMVKQPYIFNDQSVSDQLIHIFSSQDHEFVGEFLSGFVKEVLNDNEAGSYESLKTVFDRVFADMKERVQKSTLISLEVWIIPSLIYFVSDKANPKLAEFLLDNITPPKNSKSCLFSTSLVGQLLRLSILPRNGDLDHCEYYDNPLTIQSQSLNPSLFSALTNHLDLMQRLFKGFLLIGNTLRDKLLQWIGDCLHVNARRGQIWNMAANQSIVDQPFTAPDSFMINLTGVLLRLCQPLFKPTLKVLLVDPTYCAAKRPEKNIHMTDMNKETCLLPTNENEERITAESYNFITECFYMTHKAIDLSYRVCIEKFFKLNRHVGQLQNEYQNILTNGGSDQFIIDQFKSETRRFLSLQNTLIEPFNDSLLLQFFEATAIWLAEIAGSESATSGKSFAPQVTKPVDLPLKTEAPNLLKSIPEFLLENVVVYLTFIRHFESLAIDTDPKAQNALFTLILIFIGDASRVRNPHLRARLAEALESLIPQSKTNASMFRVSWKSAIFTSHPHRSEIVRNLLNVFVGIEVTGQSVQFEQKFNYRRPMYIIMEYLWSIEEQKNCFKALDLEAVQNMEAVDPPIFLRFINLLINDAIFLLDESLSNLQQIRTLQTAQDKGEWDSLPANERSQNLRNLEHLGMMAKFDNILGKDTINILKLLTSEISGTFCDPSMVDRVAAMLNYFLLNLVGPNKDNFKVRDKKEFHFDPANTVLDICHIYTNLQNSKPFCLAVSQDGRSYSPKLFEYAEQVLVRIGGGQLIGEISDFALKVHRMDQEEKAQQEALTDAPDDFLDPIMSTLMLDPVILPSSKVTVDRATIARHLLSDQSDMFNRSPLTMDQVIPNTELKAKIDAWVREKLAEYNESIGKRDN
;
A
#
# COMPACT_ATOMS: atom_id res chain seq x y z
N MET A 1 -14.22 49.36 47.88
CA MET A 1 -13.90 50.52 47.06
C MET A 1 -14.08 50.08 45.63
N THR A 2 -15.13 50.50 45.17
CA THR A 2 -15.61 51.15 43.96
C THR A 2 -15.80 50.20 42.80
N SER A 3 -16.99 49.90 42.50
CA SER A 3 -18.02 50.54 41.66
C SER A 3 -17.86 50.11 40.21
N GLU A 4 -18.83 49.33 39.77
CA GLU A 4 -19.66 49.69 38.59
C GLU A 4 -20.84 48.70 38.49
N GLU A 5 -21.88 49.06 39.25
CA GLU A 5 -23.23 48.75 38.83
C GLU A 5 -23.59 49.71 37.65
N GLN A 6 -24.02 49.17 36.55
CA GLN A 6 -25.03 49.78 35.63
C GLN A 6 -25.00 49.05 34.31
N ASN A 7 -26.00 48.19 34.11
CA ASN A 7 -26.92 48.19 32.96
C ASN A 7 -27.61 46.82 32.84
N ASN A 8 -28.69 46.70 33.57
CA ASN A 8 -29.66 45.62 33.34
C ASN A 8 -30.92 46.23 32.72
N PRO A 9 -31.20 46.02 31.42
CA PRO A 9 -32.35 46.66 30.73
C PRO A 9 -33.71 46.01 31.02
N PHE A 10 -33.83 45.13 31.98
CA PHE A 10 -35.10 44.45 32.34
C PHE A 10 -35.70 44.84 33.70
N LYS A 11 -35.44 46.04 34.18
CA LYS A 11 -36.13 46.61 35.32
C LYS A 11 -37.31 47.48 34.87
N GLY A 12 -38.43 46.86 34.49
CA GLY A 12 -39.61 47.65 34.09
C GLY A 12 -40.84 46.88 33.65
N LEU A 13 -40.99 45.62 34.10
CA LEU A 13 -42.25 44.87 33.82
C LEU A 13 -42.66 43.96 35.00
N THR A 14 -42.89 44.58 36.15
CA THR A 14 -43.60 43.94 37.25
C THR A 14 -44.61 44.96 37.79
N ASN A 15 -45.71 45.08 37.13
CA ASN A 15 -47.00 45.49 37.69
C ASN A 15 -48.02 45.48 36.55
N GLU A 16 -48.48 44.25 36.23
CA GLU A 16 -49.84 44.15 35.65
C GLU A 16 -50.58 43.14 36.52
N SER A 17 -51.63 43.67 37.04
CA SER A 17 -52.68 43.07 37.84
C SER A 17 -53.09 41.71 37.25
N LYS A 18 -52.98 40.66 38.03
CA LYS A 18 -53.72 39.40 37.81
C LYS A 18 -55.19 39.70 38.09
N GLU A 19 -55.93 40.13 37.10
CA GLU A 19 -57.40 39.92 37.07
C GLU A 19 -57.65 38.44 36.97
N LYS A 20 -57.95 37.78 38.06
CA LYS A 20 -58.63 36.50 38.06
C LYS A 20 -59.95 36.70 37.39
N ILE A 21 -60.08 36.33 36.11
CA ILE A 21 -61.35 36.06 35.48
C ILE A 21 -61.91 34.80 36.17
N GLU A 22 -62.79 34.96 37.11
CA GLU A 22 -63.66 33.91 37.62
C GLU A 22 -64.62 33.52 36.51
N LEU A 23 -64.30 32.54 35.73
CA LEU A 23 -65.18 31.86 34.80
C LEU A 23 -66.36 31.29 35.57
N SER A 24 -67.58 31.51 35.08
CA SER A 24 -68.80 31.00 35.68
C SER A 24 -68.73 29.49 35.85
N PRO A 25 -69.40 28.89 36.87
CA PRO A 25 -69.37 27.43 37.11
C PRO A 25 -69.80 26.58 35.89
N ALA A 26 -70.58 27.15 35.00
CA ALA A 26 -71.02 26.50 33.73
C ALA A 26 -69.91 26.46 32.70
N THR A 27 -69.04 27.50 32.54
CA THR A 27 -67.93 27.57 31.61
C THR A 27 -66.80 26.64 32.04
N ASN A 28 -66.47 26.59 33.34
CA ASN A 28 -65.53 25.62 33.91
C ASN A 28 -65.98 24.17 33.67
N ARG A 29 -67.24 23.84 33.77
CA ARG A 29 -67.78 22.49 33.48
C ARG A 29 -67.65 22.13 31.99
N ILE A 30 -67.88 23.10 31.06
CA ILE A 30 -67.75 22.87 29.61
C ILE A 30 -66.27 22.71 29.24
N GLU A 31 -65.37 23.46 29.82
CA GLU A 31 -63.95 23.36 29.60
C GLU A 31 -63.34 22.06 30.18
N ILE A 32 -63.77 21.65 31.38
CA ILE A 32 -63.37 20.37 32.01
C ILE A 32 -63.87 19.19 31.17
N ASN A 33 -65.07 19.21 30.68
CA ASN A 33 -65.62 18.16 29.80
C ASN A 33 -64.93 18.12 28.45
N ALA A 34 -64.43 19.24 27.89
CA ALA A 34 -63.71 19.28 26.65
C ALA A 34 -62.25 18.73 26.84
N LEU A 35 -61.63 19.03 27.97
CA LEU A 35 -60.29 18.48 28.35
C LEU A 35 -60.35 16.98 28.55
N GLU A 36 -61.30 16.46 29.35
CA GLU A 36 -61.52 15.05 29.61
C GLU A 36 -61.76 14.27 28.31
N LYS A 37 -62.54 14.80 27.37
CA LYS A 37 -62.73 14.21 26.03
C LYS A 37 -61.44 14.14 25.23
N LYS A 38 -60.60 15.19 25.27
CA LYS A 38 -59.28 15.18 24.59
C LYS A 38 -58.36 14.14 25.15
N ILE A 39 -58.24 14.06 26.47
CA ILE A 39 -57.40 13.07 27.16
C ILE A 39 -57.90 11.67 26.87
N ASN A 40 -59.19 11.40 26.98
CA ASN A 40 -59.79 10.11 26.69
C ASN A 40 -59.51 9.68 25.25
N SER A 41 -59.68 10.58 24.30
CA SER A 41 -59.32 10.31 22.91
C SER A 41 -57.83 9.98 22.73
N LEU A 42 -56.92 10.69 23.40
CA LEU A 42 -55.49 10.44 23.32
C LEU A 42 -55.11 9.09 23.92
N VAL A 43 -55.62 8.72 25.08
CA VAL A 43 -55.41 7.43 25.75
C VAL A 43 -55.90 6.26 24.88
N GLU A 44 -57.09 6.37 24.29
CA GLU A 44 -57.66 5.39 23.35
C GLU A 44 -56.80 5.25 22.10
N ASP A 45 -56.28 6.36 21.57
CA ASP A 45 -55.40 6.32 20.40
C ASP A 45 -54.04 5.69 20.69
N VAL A 46 -53.47 6.01 21.85
CA VAL A 46 -52.12 5.53 22.22
C VAL A 46 -52.17 4.06 22.70
N PHE A 47 -53.01 3.78 23.72
CA PHE A 47 -52.99 2.47 24.38
C PHE A 47 -53.99 1.46 23.78
N LYS A 48 -54.93 1.91 22.95
CA LYS A 48 -55.98 1.06 22.38
C LYS A 48 -56.82 0.39 23.47
N ILE A 49 -57.06 1.08 24.59
CA ILE A 49 -57.93 0.69 25.70
C ILE A 49 -59.06 1.69 25.89
N SER A 50 -60.23 1.22 26.27
CA SER A 50 -61.40 2.13 26.55
C SER A 50 -62.12 1.74 27.80
N VAL A 51 -62.66 2.72 28.52
CA VAL A 51 -63.65 2.55 29.62
C VAL A 51 -65.09 2.59 29.14
N ASN A 52 -65.32 2.75 27.84
CA ASN A 52 -66.63 2.75 27.24
C ASN A 52 -66.86 1.44 26.44
N ALA A 53 -67.92 0.70 26.82
CA ALA A 53 -68.27 -0.56 26.13
C ALA A 53 -68.80 -0.39 24.70
N SER A 54 -69.16 0.85 24.29
CA SER A 54 -69.73 1.15 22.96
C SER A 54 -69.07 2.43 22.41
N PRO A 55 -67.78 2.43 22.06
CA PRO A 55 -67.12 3.62 21.58
C PRO A 55 -67.64 4.01 20.19
N THR A 56 -67.87 5.28 19.97
CA THR A 56 -68.32 5.83 18.66
C THR A 56 -67.21 5.86 17.58
N ARG A 57 -66.06 5.36 17.88
CA ARG A 57 -64.87 5.41 17.01
C ARG A 57 -64.71 4.10 16.23
N LYS A 58 -64.29 4.23 14.96
CA LYS A 58 -63.93 3.12 14.08
C LYS A 58 -62.53 2.50 14.39
N VAL A 59 -62.22 2.27 15.66
CA VAL A 59 -60.92 1.73 16.10
C VAL A 59 -61.22 0.54 17.05
N GLN A 60 -60.53 -0.58 16.85
CA GLN A 60 -60.63 -1.71 17.78
C GLN A 60 -59.94 -1.32 19.11
N LEU A 61 -60.69 -1.38 20.19
CA LEU A 61 -60.27 -1.04 21.55
C LEU A 61 -60.54 -2.24 22.47
N ILE A 62 -59.71 -2.38 23.49
CA ILE A 62 -59.89 -3.36 24.54
C ILE A 62 -60.68 -2.72 25.68
N TYR A 63 -61.78 -3.38 26.14
CA TYR A 63 -62.57 -2.86 27.23
C TYR A 63 -61.94 -3.19 28.60
N MET A 64 -61.74 -2.13 29.40
CA MET A 64 -61.16 -2.25 30.73
C MET A 64 -62.26 -2.10 31.77
N GLU A 65 -62.89 -3.24 32.14
CA GLU A 65 -64.11 -3.29 32.97
C GLU A 65 -63.88 -2.70 34.35
N ASP A 66 -62.80 -3.09 35.06
CA ASP A 66 -62.51 -2.57 36.40
C ASP A 66 -62.21 -1.09 36.42
N ALA A 67 -61.61 -0.56 35.38
CA ALA A 67 -61.38 0.86 35.24
C ALA A 67 -62.68 1.59 34.90
N ALA A 68 -63.57 1.00 34.09
CA ALA A 68 -64.90 1.57 33.72
C ALA A 68 -65.84 1.72 34.92
N GLN A 69 -65.81 0.81 35.90
CA GLN A 69 -66.59 0.89 37.12
C GLN A 69 -66.22 2.12 38.01
N GLN A 70 -64.99 2.64 37.86
CA GLN A 70 -64.53 3.77 38.68
C GLN A 70 -64.87 5.16 38.06
N SER A 71 -64.82 5.32 36.72
CA SER A 71 -65.10 6.55 36.01
C SER A 71 -65.29 6.31 34.53
N PRO A 72 -66.22 7.08 33.86
CA PRO A 72 -66.45 6.97 32.44
C PRO A 72 -65.37 7.66 31.54
N PHE A 73 -64.36 8.29 32.15
CA PHE A 73 -63.27 9.00 31.40
C PHE A 73 -61.89 8.71 31.99
N TRP A 74 -60.87 8.68 31.13
CA TRP A 74 -59.47 8.56 31.52
C TRP A 74 -58.95 9.89 32.11
N THR A 75 -58.14 9.75 33.19
CA THR A 75 -57.40 10.86 33.77
C THR A 75 -55.95 10.49 33.94
N LEU A 76 -55.05 11.50 33.81
CA LEU A 76 -53.59 11.27 33.90
C LEU A 76 -53.04 11.39 35.33
N GLU A 77 -53.86 11.84 36.29
CA GLU A 77 -53.40 12.22 37.64
C GLU A 77 -53.64 11.21 38.77
N ASN A 78 -54.53 10.28 38.54
CA ASN A 78 -55.02 9.42 39.68
C ASN A 78 -54.49 7.98 39.71
N GLY A 79 -53.38 7.68 39.06
CA GLY A 79 -52.80 6.32 39.03
C GLY A 79 -53.64 5.24 38.32
N ARG A 80 -54.92 5.52 38.07
CA ARG A 80 -55.89 4.59 37.50
C ARG A 80 -55.49 4.13 36.06
N LEU A 81 -55.01 5.07 35.23
CA LEU A 81 -54.50 4.71 33.92
C LEU A 81 -53.29 3.80 34.01
N ALA A 82 -52.39 4.04 34.97
CA ALA A 82 -51.24 3.21 35.18
C ALA A 82 -51.66 1.77 35.60
N THR A 83 -52.70 1.66 36.50
CA THR A 83 -53.25 0.35 36.87
C THR A 83 -53.87 -0.36 35.67
N ALA A 84 -54.73 0.34 34.91
CA ALA A 84 -55.35 -0.24 33.75
C ALA A 84 -54.34 -0.63 32.62
N LEU A 85 -53.30 0.15 32.48
CA LEU A 85 -52.18 -0.23 31.57
C LEU A 85 -51.50 -1.50 32.08
N PHE A 86 -51.22 -1.60 33.38
CA PHE A 86 -50.61 -2.81 33.99
C PHE A 86 -51.53 -4.02 33.80
N ASP A 87 -52.87 -3.91 34.06
CA ASP A 87 -53.83 -4.97 33.84
C ASP A 87 -53.86 -5.41 32.36
N ARG A 88 -53.76 -4.46 31.44
CA ARG A 88 -53.66 -4.76 29.99
C ARG A 88 -52.38 -5.55 29.65
N LEU A 89 -51.26 -5.26 30.32
CA LEU A 89 -50.00 -5.97 30.11
C LEU A 89 -50.00 -7.39 30.69
N MET A 90 -50.81 -7.63 31.70
CA MET A 90 -50.99 -8.94 32.36
C MET A 90 -51.92 -9.89 31.59
N MET A 91 -52.70 -9.40 30.61
CA MET A 91 -53.61 -10.22 29.83
C MET A 91 -52.86 -11.26 29.00
N GLU A 92 -53.12 -12.54 29.13
CA GLU A 92 -52.57 -13.61 28.32
C GLU A 92 -53.10 -13.56 26.88
N GLN A 93 -54.42 -13.36 26.73
CA GLN A 93 -55.11 -13.25 25.44
C GLN A 93 -55.93 -11.94 25.34
N PRO A 94 -55.26 -10.81 25.06
CA PRO A 94 -55.93 -9.52 24.97
C PRO A 94 -56.99 -9.45 23.85
N SER A 95 -56.93 -10.34 22.87
CA SER A 95 -57.98 -10.46 21.80
C SER A 95 -59.38 -10.76 22.32
N ASP A 96 -59.49 -11.47 23.46
CA ASP A 96 -60.80 -11.89 24.03
C ASP A 96 -61.60 -10.72 24.61
N PHE A 97 -60.90 -9.59 24.88
CA PHE A 97 -61.46 -8.36 25.46
C PHE A 97 -61.67 -7.22 24.45
N VAL A 98 -61.62 -7.53 23.14
CA VAL A 98 -61.82 -6.57 22.09
C VAL A 98 -63.31 -6.19 21.98
N ILE A 99 -63.59 -4.90 21.98
CA ILE A 99 -64.96 -4.40 21.85
C ILE A 99 -65.44 -4.71 20.41
N PRO A 100 -66.59 -5.44 20.24
CA PRO A 100 -67.13 -5.68 18.91
C PRO A 100 -67.46 -4.36 18.19
N ASN A 101 -67.05 -4.24 16.95
CA ASN A 101 -67.25 -3.05 16.15
C ASN A 101 -67.88 -3.43 14.81
N ASP A 102 -69.17 -3.15 14.60
CA ASP A 102 -69.99 -3.50 13.44
C ASP A 102 -69.54 -2.81 12.10
N VAL A 103 -68.42 -2.05 12.13
CA VAL A 103 -68.03 -1.17 11.04
C VAL A 103 -66.67 -1.53 10.47
N VAL A 104 -66.00 -2.63 10.89
CA VAL A 104 -64.72 -3.03 10.36
C VAL A 104 -64.95 -3.97 9.18
N ASP A 105 -64.42 -3.64 8.02
CA ASP A 105 -64.41 -4.53 6.82
C ASP A 105 -63.74 -5.86 7.18
N ASP A 106 -64.40 -6.98 6.85
CA ASP A 106 -63.98 -8.36 7.14
C ASP A 106 -62.61 -8.80 6.58
N ASN A 107 -61.91 -7.92 5.89
CA ASN A 107 -60.59 -8.18 5.23
C ASN A 107 -59.37 -7.66 5.98
N THR A 108 -59.49 -7.05 7.17
CA THR A 108 -58.31 -6.70 8.00
C THR A 108 -58.27 -7.61 9.22
N GLU A 109 -57.48 -8.67 9.19
CA GLU A 109 -57.02 -9.40 10.39
C GLU A 109 -56.28 -8.42 11.34
N PHE A 110 -57.01 -7.89 12.32
CA PHE A 110 -56.42 -7.06 13.35
C PHE A 110 -55.83 -7.95 14.44
N VAL A 111 -54.53 -8.18 14.34
CA VAL A 111 -53.78 -8.91 15.37
C VAL A 111 -53.56 -8.01 16.57
N VAL A 112 -54.24 -8.31 17.67
CA VAL A 112 -53.99 -7.60 18.96
C VAL A 112 -52.66 -8.04 19.48
N GLU A 113 -51.72 -7.10 19.65
CA GLU A 113 -50.38 -7.42 20.12
C GLU A 113 -50.39 -7.92 21.58
N SER A 114 -49.93 -9.13 21.78
CA SER A 114 -49.84 -9.80 23.11
C SER A 114 -48.43 -9.70 23.70
N ARG A 115 -47.41 -9.38 22.91
CA ARG A 115 -46.04 -9.22 23.37
C ARG A 115 -45.89 -7.86 24.02
N VAL A 116 -45.56 -7.86 25.29
CA VAL A 116 -45.59 -6.69 26.17
C VAL A 116 -44.68 -5.56 25.68
N LEU A 117 -43.43 -5.86 25.40
CA LEU A 117 -42.49 -4.83 24.95
C LEU A 117 -42.83 -4.27 23.58
N VAL A 118 -43.27 -5.11 22.67
CA VAL A 118 -43.69 -4.68 21.33
C VAL A 118 -44.90 -3.80 21.41
N TYR A 119 -45.88 -4.15 22.25
CA TYR A 119 -47.05 -3.33 22.49
C TYR A 119 -46.67 -1.96 23.08
N LEU A 120 -45.79 -1.94 24.11
CA LEU A 120 -45.32 -0.69 24.72
C LEU A 120 -44.56 0.19 23.72
N PHE A 121 -43.74 -0.40 22.84
CA PHE A 121 -43.12 0.32 21.78
C PHE A 121 -44.13 0.92 20.79
N GLN A 122 -45.14 0.16 20.40
CA GLN A 122 -46.23 0.69 19.55
C GLN A 122 -46.99 1.81 20.23
N CYS A 123 -47.19 1.75 21.57
CA CYS A 123 -47.76 2.84 22.34
C CYS A 123 -46.85 4.09 22.30
N TYR A 124 -45.54 3.88 22.48
CA TYR A 124 -44.54 4.96 22.38
C TYR A 124 -44.60 5.67 21.01
N VAL A 125 -44.58 4.89 19.92
CA VAL A 125 -44.70 5.42 18.55
C VAL A 125 -45.97 6.18 18.31
N ARG A 126 -47.13 5.65 18.77
CA ARG A 126 -48.42 6.32 18.65
C ARG A 126 -48.46 7.62 19.45
N ASN A 127 -47.85 7.62 20.66
CA ASN A 127 -47.75 8.83 21.47
C ASN A 127 -46.88 9.90 20.79
N ALA A 128 -45.72 9.50 20.23
CA ALA A 128 -44.83 10.39 19.50
C ALA A 128 -45.50 11.00 18.25
N LYS A 129 -46.20 10.18 17.44
CA LYS A 129 -46.97 10.65 16.26
C LYS A 129 -48.14 11.60 16.63
N ASN A 130 -48.70 11.49 17.84
CA ASN A 130 -49.77 12.36 18.34
C ASN A 130 -49.26 13.64 19.03
N ASN A 131 -47.98 13.76 19.24
CA ASN A 131 -47.35 14.92 19.88
C ASN A 131 -47.57 16.18 19.00
N ASN A 132 -48.24 17.21 19.57
CA ASN A 132 -48.39 18.48 18.91
C ASN A 132 -47.83 19.59 19.81
N PRO A 133 -46.68 20.16 19.49
CA PRO A 133 -46.02 21.18 20.31
C PRO A 133 -46.85 22.47 20.49
N ASN A 134 -47.89 22.70 19.66
CA ASN A 134 -48.76 23.86 19.75
C ASN A 134 -49.96 23.66 20.69
N ASP A 135 -50.17 22.44 21.22
CA ASP A 135 -51.24 22.11 22.17
C ASP A 135 -50.61 21.77 23.53
N SER A 136 -50.69 22.72 24.47
CA SER A 136 -50.05 22.57 25.80
C SER A 136 -50.58 21.38 26.59
N VAL A 137 -51.83 20.99 26.39
CA VAL A 137 -52.46 19.82 27.04
C VAL A 137 -51.88 18.53 26.48
N LYS A 138 -51.68 18.44 25.16
CA LYS A 138 -51.10 17.27 24.53
C LYS A 138 -49.62 17.14 24.87
N LEU A 139 -48.92 18.28 25.03
CA LEU A 139 -47.50 18.26 25.42
C LEU A 139 -47.28 17.75 26.83
N ASP A 140 -48.10 18.18 27.81
CA ASP A 140 -48.06 17.66 29.21
C ASP A 140 -48.45 16.17 29.26
N ALA A 141 -49.49 15.78 28.52
CA ALA A 141 -49.94 14.43 28.39
C ALA A 141 -48.87 13.52 27.77
N TYR A 142 -48.15 14.02 26.73
CA TYR A 142 -47.09 13.29 26.06
C TYR A 142 -45.99 12.86 27.03
N GLY A 143 -45.51 13.76 27.87
CA GLY A 143 -44.49 13.48 28.87
C GLY A 143 -44.92 12.40 29.88
N LYS A 144 -46.13 12.56 30.48
CA LYS A 144 -46.71 11.62 31.45
C LYS A 144 -46.98 10.23 30.89
N ILE A 145 -47.43 10.15 29.64
CA ILE A 145 -47.67 8.89 28.92
C ILE A 145 -46.34 8.19 28.64
N ASN A 146 -45.30 8.91 28.18
CA ASN A 146 -43.98 8.33 27.96
C ASN A 146 -43.37 7.80 29.26
N GLU A 147 -43.49 8.54 30.37
CA GLU A 147 -43.02 8.09 31.68
C GLU A 147 -43.69 6.76 32.09
N MET A 148 -45.01 6.65 31.93
CA MET A 148 -45.75 5.43 32.20
C MET A 148 -45.32 4.26 31.32
N ILE A 149 -45.09 4.51 30.03
CA ILE A 149 -44.61 3.48 29.10
C ILE A 149 -43.22 2.98 29.53
N LEU A 150 -42.28 3.90 29.76
CA LEU A 150 -40.88 3.56 30.10
C LEU A 150 -40.79 2.87 31.48
N LEU A 151 -41.61 3.25 32.45
CA LEU A 151 -41.68 2.61 33.77
C LEU A 151 -42.10 1.13 33.65
N ASN A 152 -43.10 0.81 32.83
CA ASN A 152 -43.53 -0.56 32.56
C ASN A 152 -42.47 -1.35 31.77
N VAL A 153 -41.76 -0.73 30.84
CA VAL A 153 -40.62 -1.33 30.17
C VAL A 153 -39.50 -1.66 31.18
N GLY A 154 -39.20 -0.72 32.05
CA GLY A 154 -38.23 -0.93 33.16
C GLY A 154 -38.61 -2.11 34.05
N THR A 155 -39.89 -2.23 34.42
CA THR A 155 -40.42 -3.35 35.21
C THR A 155 -40.26 -4.67 34.47
N MET A 156 -40.57 -4.71 33.17
CA MET A 156 -40.42 -5.90 32.34
C MET A 156 -38.97 -6.40 32.25
N VAL A 157 -38.01 -5.48 32.16
CA VAL A 157 -36.58 -5.82 32.09
C VAL A 157 -36.08 -6.34 33.42
N LYS A 158 -36.51 -5.74 34.53
CA LYS A 158 -36.08 -6.13 35.88
C LYS A 158 -36.77 -7.37 36.40
N GLN A 159 -38.04 -7.55 36.06
CA GLN A 159 -38.93 -8.59 36.64
C GLN A 159 -39.76 -9.24 35.51
N PRO A 160 -39.16 -9.95 34.57
CA PRO A 160 -39.85 -10.55 33.41
C PRO A 160 -40.90 -11.59 33.82
N TYR A 161 -40.74 -12.22 34.97
CA TYR A 161 -41.68 -13.22 35.51
C TYR A 161 -43.07 -12.65 35.81
N ILE A 162 -43.20 -11.34 36.04
CA ILE A 162 -44.50 -10.68 36.18
C ILE A 162 -45.30 -10.74 34.87
N PHE A 163 -44.64 -10.76 33.73
CA PHE A 163 -45.26 -10.73 32.39
C PHE A 163 -45.11 -12.09 31.70
N ASN A 164 -45.42 -13.20 32.40
CA ASN A 164 -45.39 -14.57 31.87
C ASN A 164 -44.05 -14.97 31.27
N ASP A 165 -42.94 -14.51 31.85
CA ASP A 165 -41.55 -14.81 31.40
C ASP A 165 -41.28 -14.54 29.93
N GLN A 166 -41.98 -13.55 29.35
CA GLN A 166 -41.76 -13.18 27.96
C GLN A 166 -40.33 -12.69 27.73
N SER A 167 -39.69 -13.19 26.69
CA SER A 167 -38.32 -12.83 26.33
C SER A 167 -38.22 -11.35 25.86
N VAL A 168 -37.58 -10.52 26.66
CA VAL A 168 -37.32 -9.11 26.33
C VAL A 168 -36.40 -9.02 25.11
N SER A 169 -35.38 -9.88 25.01
CA SER A 169 -34.43 -9.88 23.90
C SER A 169 -35.05 -10.18 22.56
N ASP A 170 -35.95 -11.19 22.48
CA ASP A 170 -36.62 -11.56 21.24
C ASP A 170 -37.58 -10.45 20.75
N GLN A 171 -38.22 -9.78 21.70
CA GLN A 171 -39.10 -8.63 21.40
C GLN A 171 -38.31 -7.41 20.94
N LEU A 172 -37.12 -7.13 21.51
CA LEU A 172 -36.23 -6.09 21.02
C LEU A 172 -35.77 -6.36 19.58
N ILE A 173 -35.41 -7.60 19.27
CA ILE A 173 -35.03 -7.99 17.90
C ILE A 173 -36.19 -7.72 16.92
N HIS A 174 -37.42 -8.05 17.34
CA HIS A 174 -38.59 -7.74 16.53
C HIS A 174 -38.80 -6.22 16.34
N ILE A 175 -38.60 -5.41 17.39
CA ILE A 175 -38.68 -3.96 17.31
C ILE A 175 -37.63 -3.40 16.36
N PHE A 176 -36.39 -3.88 16.42
CA PHE A 176 -35.31 -3.47 15.53
C PHE A 176 -35.59 -3.81 14.06
N SER A 177 -36.29 -4.90 13.81
CA SER A 177 -36.70 -5.31 12.45
C SER A 177 -37.99 -4.67 11.95
N SER A 178 -38.67 -3.86 12.79
CA SER A 178 -39.92 -3.19 12.46
C SER A 178 -39.72 -2.03 11.49
N GLN A 179 -40.82 -1.49 10.91
CA GLN A 179 -40.78 -0.34 10.00
C GLN A 179 -40.66 1.02 10.69
N ASP A 180 -40.91 1.09 12.01
CA ASP A 180 -40.91 2.37 12.78
C ASP A 180 -39.52 2.74 13.31
N HIS A 181 -38.49 2.64 12.47
CA HIS A 181 -37.08 2.88 12.85
C HIS A 181 -36.79 4.26 13.45
N GLU A 182 -37.58 5.27 13.08
CA GLU A 182 -37.38 6.66 13.52
C GLU A 182 -37.42 6.79 15.06
N PHE A 183 -38.27 6.00 15.74
CA PHE A 183 -38.52 6.12 17.18
C PHE A 183 -37.68 5.15 18.02
N VAL A 184 -37.01 4.18 17.43
CA VAL A 184 -36.29 3.12 18.14
C VAL A 184 -35.17 3.67 18.99
N GLY A 185 -34.39 4.63 18.47
CA GLY A 185 -33.24 5.20 19.19
C GLY A 185 -33.66 5.92 20.49
N GLU A 186 -34.70 6.78 20.40
CA GLU A 186 -35.23 7.51 21.55
C GLU A 186 -35.89 6.57 22.60
N PHE A 187 -36.66 5.60 22.13
CA PHE A 187 -37.25 4.59 22.99
C PHE A 187 -36.17 3.78 23.74
N LEU A 188 -35.14 3.32 23.03
CA LEU A 188 -34.02 2.58 23.61
C LEU A 188 -33.29 3.40 24.67
N SER A 189 -33.00 4.66 24.38
CA SER A 189 -32.38 5.58 25.34
C SER A 189 -33.25 5.81 26.57
N GLY A 190 -34.55 6.02 26.36
CA GLY A 190 -35.51 6.26 27.44
C GLY A 190 -35.61 5.09 28.40
N PHE A 191 -35.76 3.88 27.90
CA PHE A 191 -35.91 2.72 28.77
C PHE A 191 -34.63 2.35 29.50
N VAL A 192 -33.44 2.50 28.86
CA VAL A 192 -32.15 2.25 29.55
C VAL A 192 -31.93 3.24 30.68
N LYS A 193 -32.29 4.52 30.48
CA LYS A 193 -32.26 5.51 31.56
C LYS A 193 -33.18 5.11 32.72
N GLU A 194 -34.39 4.67 32.41
CA GLU A 194 -35.36 4.26 33.41
C GLU A 194 -34.90 3.03 34.21
N VAL A 195 -34.38 2.02 33.51
CA VAL A 195 -33.85 0.82 34.17
C VAL A 195 -32.66 1.13 35.09
N LEU A 196 -31.79 2.07 34.72
CA LEU A 196 -30.59 2.46 35.48
C LEU A 196 -30.86 3.57 36.54
N ASN A 197 -32.07 4.12 36.61
CA ASN A 197 -32.40 5.27 37.45
C ASN A 197 -32.28 4.96 38.96
N ASP A 198 -32.46 3.73 39.35
CA ASP A 198 -32.39 3.29 40.74
C ASP A 198 -30.98 2.99 41.27
N ASN A 199 -29.96 3.04 40.37
CA ASN A 199 -28.57 2.72 40.68
C ASN A 199 -28.32 1.32 41.32
N GLU A 200 -29.25 0.38 41.18
CA GLU A 200 -29.08 -0.99 41.67
C GLU A 200 -28.11 -1.74 40.75
N ALA A 201 -27.12 -2.44 41.35
CA ALA A 201 -26.16 -3.25 40.59
C ALA A 201 -26.85 -4.34 39.72
N GLY A 202 -27.98 -4.86 40.18
CA GLY A 202 -28.79 -5.85 39.45
C GLY A 202 -29.40 -5.31 38.18
N SER A 203 -29.76 -4.04 38.13
CA SER A 203 -30.36 -3.39 36.94
C SER A 203 -29.39 -3.35 35.75
N TYR A 204 -28.09 -3.09 35.98
CA TYR A 204 -27.05 -3.13 34.96
C TYR A 204 -26.86 -4.55 34.39
N GLU A 205 -26.78 -5.57 35.25
CA GLU A 205 -26.59 -6.97 34.80
C GLU A 205 -27.82 -7.50 34.05
N SER A 206 -29.03 -7.07 34.42
CA SER A 206 -30.25 -7.40 33.67
C SER A 206 -30.22 -6.84 32.24
N LEU A 207 -29.86 -5.56 32.08
CA LEU A 207 -29.68 -4.94 30.76
C LEU A 207 -28.59 -5.63 29.95
N LYS A 208 -27.45 -5.89 30.60
CA LYS A 208 -26.33 -6.57 29.94
C LYS A 208 -26.74 -7.93 29.41
N THR A 209 -27.46 -8.72 30.22
CA THR A 209 -27.96 -10.04 29.81
C THR A 209 -28.92 -9.94 28.61
N VAL A 210 -29.82 -8.96 28.61
CA VAL A 210 -30.74 -8.70 27.50
C VAL A 210 -29.96 -8.33 26.22
N PHE A 211 -29.04 -7.37 26.30
CA PHE A 211 -28.28 -6.92 25.11
C PHE A 211 -27.30 -7.97 24.63
N ASP A 212 -26.62 -8.71 25.52
CA ASP A 212 -25.72 -9.79 25.10
C ASP A 212 -26.46 -10.84 24.26
N ARG A 213 -27.71 -11.17 24.64
CA ARG A 213 -28.56 -12.08 23.84
C ARG A 213 -28.97 -11.48 22.49
N VAL A 214 -29.35 -10.19 22.47
CA VAL A 214 -29.64 -9.48 21.22
C VAL A 214 -28.43 -9.46 20.29
N PHE A 215 -27.26 -9.15 20.80
CA PHE A 215 -26.01 -9.13 20.01
C PHE A 215 -25.61 -10.53 19.55
N ALA A 216 -25.89 -11.56 20.33
CA ALA A 216 -25.64 -12.95 19.91
C ALA A 216 -26.56 -13.37 18.75
N ASP A 217 -27.84 -13.03 18.77
CA ASP A 217 -28.79 -13.29 17.66
C ASP A 217 -28.37 -12.50 16.40
N MET A 218 -28.10 -11.20 16.54
CA MET A 218 -27.60 -10.39 15.42
C MET A 218 -26.35 -11.01 14.81
N LYS A 219 -25.39 -11.45 15.65
CA LYS A 219 -24.17 -12.08 15.21
C LYS A 219 -24.44 -13.36 14.43
N GLU A 220 -25.35 -14.21 14.90
CA GLU A 220 -25.73 -15.44 14.20
C GLU A 220 -26.33 -15.15 12.82
N ARG A 221 -27.20 -14.14 12.72
CA ARG A 221 -27.79 -13.68 11.44
C ARG A 221 -26.71 -13.18 10.49
N VAL A 222 -25.79 -12.34 10.97
CA VAL A 222 -24.65 -11.83 10.19
C VAL A 222 -23.76 -12.96 9.70
N GLN A 223 -23.55 -13.99 10.53
CA GLN A 223 -22.77 -15.17 10.12
C GLN A 223 -23.41 -15.96 8.97
N LYS A 224 -24.71 -15.93 8.84
CA LYS A 224 -25.46 -16.58 7.76
C LYS A 224 -25.66 -15.69 6.53
N SER A 225 -25.42 -14.38 6.65
CA SER A 225 -25.65 -13.39 5.58
C SER A 225 -24.43 -13.20 4.70
N THR A 226 -24.61 -12.76 3.46
CA THR A 226 -23.59 -12.26 2.55
C THR A 226 -23.60 -10.74 2.55
N LEU A 227 -22.68 -10.09 1.81
CA LEU A 227 -22.69 -8.64 1.62
C LEU A 227 -24.02 -8.11 1.05
N ILE A 228 -24.68 -8.91 0.19
CA ILE A 228 -25.92 -8.53 -0.47
C ILE A 228 -27.15 -8.95 0.35
N SER A 229 -27.08 -10.09 1.07
CA SER A 229 -28.21 -10.66 1.80
C SER A 229 -28.28 -10.20 3.26
N LEU A 230 -27.44 -9.26 3.70
CA LEU A 230 -27.47 -8.72 5.05
C LEU A 230 -28.81 -8.03 5.32
N GLU A 231 -29.46 -8.39 6.41
CA GLU A 231 -30.70 -7.75 6.84
C GLU A 231 -30.46 -6.25 7.12
N VAL A 232 -31.23 -5.40 6.45
CA VAL A 232 -31.02 -3.93 6.37
C VAL A 232 -31.06 -3.26 7.74
N TRP A 233 -31.77 -3.81 8.70
CA TRP A 233 -32.00 -3.23 10.04
C TRP A 233 -30.81 -3.41 11.01
N ILE A 234 -29.94 -4.42 10.80
CA ILE A 234 -28.91 -4.80 11.77
C ILE A 234 -27.93 -3.65 12.09
N ILE A 235 -27.26 -3.08 11.07
CA ILE A 235 -26.29 -2.00 11.33
C ILE A 235 -26.96 -0.72 11.82
N PRO A 236 -28.10 -0.24 11.25
CA PRO A 236 -28.84 0.88 11.81
C PRO A 236 -29.21 0.70 13.27
N SER A 237 -29.60 -0.53 13.69
CA SER A 237 -29.91 -0.82 15.09
C SER A 237 -28.68 -0.64 16.00
N LEU A 238 -27.50 -1.09 15.56
CA LEU A 238 -26.25 -0.86 16.31
C LEU A 238 -25.88 0.62 16.38
N ILE A 239 -26.21 1.41 15.35
CA ILE A 239 -25.98 2.85 15.34
C ILE A 239 -26.82 3.55 16.41
N TYR A 240 -28.02 3.06 16.76
CA TYR A 240 -28.79 3.65 17.87
C TYR A 240 -28.05 3.57 19.21
N PHE A 241 -27.29 2.51 19.47
CA PHE A 241 -26.46 2.38 20.67
C PHE A 241 -25.39 3.46 20.80
N VAL A 242 -24.95 4.05 19.70
CA VAL A 242 -23.86 5.04 19.66
C VAL A 242 -24.34 6.44 19.25
N SER A 243 -25.64 6.68 19.15
CA SER A 243 -26.20 7.95 18.70
C SER A 243 -26.50 8.93 19.83
N ASP A 244 -26.84 8.44 21.02
CA ASP A 244 -27.25 9.28 22.14
C ASP A 244 -26.06 9.66 23.04
N LYS A 245 -25.63 10.93 22.92
CA LYS A 245 -24.57 11.50 23.76
C LYS A 245 -25.00 11.67 25.22
N ALA A 246 -26.30 11.77 25.50
CA ALA A 246 -26.79 11.93 26.84
C ALA A 246 -26.81 10.60 27.63
N ASN A 247 -26.77 9.47 26.90
CA ASN A 247 -26.76 8.15 27.51
C ASN A 247 -25.58 7.28 26.99
N PRO A 248 -24.35 7.57 27.40
CA PRO A 248 -23.15 6.82 26.95
C PRO A 248 -23.14 5.35 27.36
N LYS A 249 -23.99 4.94 28.35
CA LYS A 249 -24.11 3.57 28.81
C LYS A 249 -24.53 2.59 27.68
N LEU A 250 -25.38 3.03 26.76
CA LEU A 250 -25.75 2.22 25.60
C LEU A 250 -24.52 1.80 24.77
N ALA A 251 -23.64 2.76 24.50
CA ALA A 251 -22.43 2.48 23.74
C ALA A 251 -21.42 1.60 24.55
N GLU A 252 -21.41 1.72 25.89
CA GLU A 252 -20.59 0.85 26.74
C GLU A 252 -21.00 -0.62 26.58
N PHE A 253 -22.30 -0.95 26.62
CA PHE A 253 -22.79 -2.32 26.43
C PHE A 253 -22.29 -2.92 25.10
N LEU A 254 -22.37 -2.17 24.02
CA LEU A 254 -21.92 -2.64 22.71
C LEU A 254 -20.39 -2.81 22.67
N LEU A 255 -19.65 -1.82 23.17
CA LEU A 255 -18.18 -1.85 23.14
C LEU A 255 -17.63 -2.97 24.03
N ASP A 256 -18.20 -3.19 25.20
CA ASP A 256 -17.79 -4.28 26.09
C ASP A 256 -18.08 -5.65 25.47
N ASN A 257 -19.21 -5.83 24.75
CA ASN A 257 -19.54 -7.06 24.06
C ASN A 257 -18.58 -7.40 22.92
N ILE A 258 -18.12 -6.38 22.16
CA ILE A 258 -17.22 -6.60 21.02
C ILE A 258 -15.74 -6.63 21.40
N THR A 259 -15.39 -6.28 22.65
CA THR A 259 -14.01 -6.24 23.14
C THR A 259 -13.58 -7.61 23.65
N PRO A 260 -12.58 -8.26 22.99
CA PRO A 260 -12.07 -9.54 23.47
C PRO A 260 -11.38 -9.40 24.84
N PRO A 261 -11.33 -10.48 25.64
CA PRO A 261 -10.55 -10.51 26.86
C PRO A 261 -9.08 -10.17 26.62
N LYS A 262 -8.41 -9.57 27.60
CA LYS A 262 -6.97 -9.24 27.51
C LYS A 262 -6.14 -10.48 27.17
N ASN A 263 -5.12 -10.32 26.35
CA ASN A 263 -4.24 -11.37 25.82
C ASN A 263 -4.94 -12.42 24.93
N SER A 264 -6.03 -12.05 24.30
CA SER A 264 -6.77 -12.90 23.39
C SER A 264 -6.05 -13.10 22.05
N LYS A 265 -6.39 -14.21 21.38
CA LYS A 265 -5.92 -14.49 20.02
C LYS A 265 -6.52 -13.48 19.02
N SER A 266 -5.77 -13.15 17.98
CA SER A 266 -6.16 -12.18 16.94
C SER A 266 -7.51 -12.50 16.26
N CYS A 267 -7.84 -13.78 16.11
CA CYS A 267 -9.11 -14.22 15.52
C CYS A 267 -10.35 -13.78 16.32
N LEU A 268 -10.23 -13.50 17.62
CA LEU A 268 -11.38 -13.11 18.45
C LEU A 268 -11.95 -11.75 18.06
N PHE A 269 -11.11 -10.82 17.58
CA PHE A 269 -11.61 -9.54 17.05
C PHE A 269 -12.55 -9.76 15.85
N SER A 270 -12.18 -10.65 14.95
CA SER A 270 -12.97 -10.94 13.74
C SER A 270 -14.20 -11.83 14.02
N THR A 271 -14.29 -12.44 15.20
CA THR A 271 -15.46 -13.28 15.59
C THR A 271 -16.48 -12.54 16.44
N SER A 272 -16.22 -11.32 16.91
CA SER A 272 -17.22 -10.46 17.57
C SER A 272 -18.33 -10.06 16.59
N LEU A 273 -19.45 -9.50 17.07
CA LEU A 273 -20.53 -9.02 16.20
C LEU A 273 -20.01 -8.00 15.16
N VAL A 274 -19.33 -6.95 15.61
CA VAL A 274 -18.73 -5.96 14.68
C VAL A 274 -17.66 -6.60 13.81
N GLY A 275 -16.92 -7.56 14.34
CA GLY A 275 -15.96 -8.34 13.57
C GLY A 275 -16.59 -9.14 12.44
N GLN A 276 -17.74 -9.75 12.66
CA GLN A 276 -18.48 -10.48 11.62
C GLN A 276 -19.02 -9.54 10.56
N LEU A 277 -19.49 -8.35 10.94
CA LEU A 277 -19.87 -7.30 9.98
C LEU A 277 -18.68 -6.86 9.13
N LEU A 278 -17.50 -6.64 9.74
CA LEU A 278 -16.27 -6.31 8.99
C LEU A 278 -15.79 -7.46 8.09
N ARG A 279 -16.24 -8.69 8.25
CA ARG A 279 -15.93 -9.81 7.35
C ARG A 279 -16.79 -9.86 6.09
N LEU A 280 -17.92 -9.16 6.06
CA LEU A 280 -18.79 -9.11 4.87
C LEU A 280 -18.09 -8.31 3.77
N SER A 281 -17.70 -8.98 2.70
CA SER A 281 -16.86 -8.44 1.63
C SER A 281 -17.15 -9.17 0.31
N ILE A 282 -16.52 -8.71 -0.75
CA ILE A 282 -16.44 -9.42 -2.04
C ILE A 282 -15.53 -10.66 -1.93
N LEU A 283 -14.60 -10.66 -0.94
CA LEU A 283 -13.72 -11.81 -0.69
C LEU A 283 -14.48 -12.99 -0.09
N PRO A 284 -14.04 -14.24 -0.37
CA PRO A 284 -14.60 -15.43 0.26
C PRO A 284 -14.49 -15.36 1.79
N ARG A 285 -15.56 -15.76 2.47
CA ARG A 285 -15.66 -15.59 3.93
C ARG A 285 -14.69 -16.47 4.73
N ASN A 286 -14.50 -17.71 4.32
CA ASN A 286 -13.79 -18.72 5.11
C ASN A 286 -12.46 -19.18 4.50
N GLY A 287 -11.98 -18.55 3.43
CA GLY A 287 -10.84 -19.09 2.68
C GLY A 287 -11.16 -20.41 1.98
N ASP A 288 -12.37 -20.91 2.15
CA ASP A 288 -12.87 -22.13 1.53
C ASP A 288 -13.13 -21.86 0.05
N LEU A 289 -12.36 -22.50 -0.78
CA LEU A 289 -12.29 -22.26 -2.22
C LEU A 289 -13.60 -22.60 -2.94
N ASP A 290 -14.40 -23.48 -2.36
CA ASP A 290 -15.61 -24.01 -2.99
C ASP A 290 -16.85 -23.12 -2.79
N HIS A 291 -16.83 -22.19 -1.87
CA HIS A 291 -17.96 -21.30 -1.53
C HIS A 291 -17.62 -19.83 -1.73
N CYS A 292 -17.14 -19.45 -2.90
CA CYS A 292 -17.13 -18.07 -3.32
C CYS A 292 -18.55 -17.67 -3.69
N GLU A 293 -19.16 -16.80 -2.91
CA GLU A 293 -20.56 -16.33 -3.04
C GLU A 293 -20.82 -15.59 -4.37
N TYR A 294 -19.74 -15.22 -5.05
CA TYR A 294 -19.74 -14.45 -6.29
C TYR A 294 -18.85 -15.17 -7.32
N TYR A 295 -19.09 -14.92 -8.61
CA TYR A 295 -18.33 -15.49 -9.73
C TYR A 295 -18.53 -17.00 -9.95
N ASP A 296 -19.77 -17.48 -10.03
CA ASP A 296 -20.09 -18.90 -10.25
C ASP A 296 -19.40 -19.49 -11.47
N ASN A 297 -19.33 -18.73 -12.59
CA ASN A 297 -18.68 -19.12 -13.82
C ASN A 297 -17.49 -18.21 -14.16
N PRO A 298 -16.33 -18.35 -13.47
CA PRO A 298 -15.22 -17.40 -13.56
C PRO A 298 -14.55 -17.36 -14.95
N LEU A 299 -14.77 -18.36 -15.80
CA LEU A 299 -14.14 -18.43 -17.13
C LEU A 299 -14.96 -17.73 -18.23
N THR A 300 -16.15 -17.21 -17.91
CA THR A 300 -16.94 -16.45 -18.87
C THR A 300 -16.48 -14.99 -18.94
N ILE A 301 -16.59 -14.37 -20.12
CA ILE A 301 -16.22 -12.95 -20.31
C ILE A 301 -17.02 -12.03 -19.39
N GLN A 302 -18.28 -12.38 -19.08
CA GLN A 302 -19.12 -11.63 -18.17
C GLN A 302 -18.61 -11.62 -16.72
N SER A 303 -17.94 -12.68 -16.29
CA SER A 303 -17.36 -12.77 -14.94
C SER A 303 -16.12 -11.92 -14.76
N GLN A 304 -15.45 -11.56 -15.85
CA GLN A 304 -14.26 -10.70 -15.81
C GLN A 304 -14.61 -9.20 -15.80
N SER A 305 -15.87 -8.84 -16.04
CA SER A 305 -16.32 -7.46 -15.97
C SER A 305 -16.50 -7.03 -14.51
N LEU A 306 -16.15 -5.77 -14.24
CA LEU A 306 -16.40 -5.13 -12.94
C LEU A 306 -17.90 -5.17 -12.64
N ASN A 307 -18.26 -5.55 -11.41
CA ASN A 307 -19.65 -5.59 -10.99
C ASN A 307 -19.99 -4.34 -10.15
N PRO A 308 -20.64 -3.31 -10.75
CA PRO A 308 -20.99 -2.07 -10.04
C PRO A 308 -21.90 -2.29 -8.84
N SER A 309 -22.75 -3.32 -8.87
CA SER A 309 -23.66 -3.64 -7.77
C SER A 309 -22.90 -4.08 -6.51
N LEU A 310 -21.85 -4.90 -6.69
CA LEU A 310 -20.99 -5.33 -5.57
C LEU A 310 -20.22 -4.15 -4.97
N PHE A 311 -19.71 -3.25 -5.81
CA PHE A 311 -19.04 -2.04 -5.35
C PHE A 311 -19.98 -1.13 -4.56
N SER A 312 -21.20 -0.90 -5.06
CA SER A 312 -22.21 -0.10 -4.36
C SER A 312 -22.61 -0.73 -3.03
N ALA A 313 -22.76 -2.05 -2.98
CA ALA A 313 -23.08 -2.77 -1.76
C ALA A 313 -21.94 -2.66 -0.73
N LEU A 314 -20.69 -2.82 -1.15
CA LEU A 314 -19.52 -2.69 -0.29
C LEU A 314 -19.35 -1.25 0.24
N THR A 315 -19.49 -0.26 -0.64
CA THR A 315 -19.42 1.15 -0.26
C THR A 315 -20.48 1.51 0.78
N ASN A 316 -21.76 1.15 0.54
CA ASN A 316 -22.85 1.40 1.49
C ASN A 316 -22.62 0.69 2.84
N HIS A 317 -22.14 -0.56 2.80
CA HIS A 317 -21.80 -1.30 4.01
C HIS A 317 -20.71 -0.59 4.83
N LEU A 318 -19.62 -0.18 4.18
CA LEU A 318 -18.52 0.52 4.86
C LEU A 318 -18.91 1.92 5.34
N ASP A 319 -19.82 2.61 4.68
CA ASP A 319 -20.35 3.90 5.12
C ASP A 319 -21.20 3.74 6.40
N LEU A 320 -22.00 2.69 6.50
CA LEU A 320 -22.73 2.36 7.73
C LEU A 320 -21.77 1.99 8.86
N MET A 321 -20.75 1.19 8.58
CA MET A 321 -19.73 0.84 9.55
C MET A 321 -18.94 2.08 10.01
N GLN A 322 -18.62 2.99 9.12
CA GLN A 322 -18.00 4.27 9.48
C GLN A 322 -18.90 5.11 10.40
N ARG A 323 -20.21 5.14 10.16
CA ARG A 323 -21.15 5.83 11.05
C ARG A 323 -21.17 5.23 12.45
N LEU A 324 -21.13 3.90 12.56
CA LEU A 324 -21.04 3.17 13.83
C LEU A 324 -19.76 3.56 14.60
N PHE A 325 -18.58 3.49 13.96
CA PHE A 325 -17.31 3.86 14.59
C PHE A 325 -17.26 5.34 14.95
N LYS A 326 -17.73 6.21 14.07
CA LYS A 326 -17.83 7.66 14.31
C LYS A 326 -18.76 7.97 15.50
N GLY A 327 -19.83 7.22 15.69
CA GLY A 327 -20.71 7.31 16.85
C GLY A 327 -19.93 7.17 18.16
N PHE A 328 -19.16 6.11 18.33
CA PHE A 328 -18.29 5.92 19.51
C PHE A 328 -17.31 7.08 19.74
N LEU A 329 -16.72 7.60 18.67
CA LEU A 329 -15.74 8.69 18.74
C LEU A 329 -16.35 10.02 19.21
N LEU A 330 -17.64 10.21 18.99
CA LEU A 330 -18.36 11.47 19.26
C LEU A 330 -19.12 11.51 20.59
N ILE A 331 -19.36 10.37 21.23
CA ILE A 331 -20.13 10.28 22.50
C ILE A 331 -19.35 10.91 23.65
N GLY A 332 -18.05 10.60 23.79
CA GLY A 332 -17.23 11.11 24.87
C GLY A 332 -15.80 10.59 24.85
N ASN A 333 -14.94 11.22 25.62
CA ASN A 333 -13.50 10.90 25.61
C ASN A 333 -13.22 9.47 26.04
N THR A 334 -13.89 8.98 27.12
CA THR A 334 -13.69 7.61 27.62
C THR A 334 -14.00 6.54 26.59
N LEU A 335 -15.11 6.67 25.86
CA LEU A 335 -15.51 5.71 24.83
C LEU A 335 -14.63 5.83 23.59
N ARG A 336 -14.23 7.06 23.23
CA ARG A 336 -13.25 7.28 22.18
C ARG A 336 -11.94 6.54 22.47
N ASP A 337 -11.41 6.72 23.69
CA ASP A 337 -10.13 6.11 24.08
C ASP A 337 -10.25 4.58 24.15
N LYS A 338 -11.37 4.03 24.65
CA LYS A 338 -11.66 2.58 24.61
C LYS A 338 -11.74 2.04 23.18
N LEU A 339 -12.34 2.77 22.22
CA LEU A 339 -12.40 2.35 20.82
C LEU A 339 -11.03 2.40 20.16
N LEU A 340 -10.26 3.47 20.36
CA LEU A 340 -8.87 3.57 19.86
C LEU A 340 -8.01 2.44 20.43
N GLN A 341 -8.21 2.10 21.71
CA GLN A 341 -7.60 0.95 22.36
C GLN A 341 -7.95 -0.36 21.65
N TRP A 342 -9.25 -0.57 21.34
CA TRP A 342 -9.72 -1.75 20.60
C TRP A 342 -9.07 -1.86 19.22
N ILE A 343 -8.97 -0.74 18.48
CA ILE A 343 -8.30 -0.69 17.15
C ILE A 343 -6.81 -0.99 17.33
N GLY A 344 -6.12 -0.33 18.26
CA GLY A 344 -4.69 -0.50 18.49
C GLY A 344 -4.33 -1.95 18.90
N ASP A 345 -5.12 -2.56 19.79
CA ASP A 345 -4.93 -3.95 20.21
C ASP A 345 -5.21 -4.91 19.03
N CYS A 346 -6.24 -4.64 18.22
CA CYS A 346 -6.53 -5.41 17.01
C CYS A 346 -5.34 -5.39 16.02
N LEU A 347 -4.77 -4.23 15.77
CA LEU A 347 -3.61 -4.10 14.87
C LEU A 347 -2.37 -4.79 15.44
N HIS A 348 -2.14 -4.65 16.75
CA HIS A 348 -1.00 -5.27 17.42
C HIS A 348 -1.04 -6.81 17.35
N VAL A 349 -2.17 -7.44 17.69
CA VAL A 349 -2.27 -8.91 17.65
C VAL A 349 -2.22 -9.48 16.22
N ASN A 350 -2.48 -8.66 15.22
CA ASN A 350 -2.37 -9.00 13.80
C ASN A 350 -1.04 -8.57 13.16
N ALA A 351 -0.07 -8.04 13.91
CA ALA A 351 1.19 -7.51 13.38
C ALA A 351 2.00 -8.56 12.57
N ARG A 352 1.85 -9.85 12.87
CA ARG A 352 2.49 -10.93 12.11
C ARG A 352 2.10 -10.97 10.63
N ARG A 353 0.94 -10.41 10.27
CA ARG A 353 0.52 -10.32 8.86
C ARG A 353 1.46 -9.46 8.03
N GLY A 354 2.08 -8.44 8.62
CA GLY A 354 3.03 -7.54 7.96
C GLY A 354 4.41 -8.17 7.68
N GLN A 355 4.71 -9.35 8.21
CA GLN A 355 6.00 -10.06 8.01
C GLN A 355 6.01 -10.80 6.67
N ILE A 356 5.93 -10.04 5.56
CA ILE A 356 5.73 -10.59 4.20
C ILE A 356 6.92 -11.43 3.73
N TRP A 357 8.14 -11.09 4.11
CA TRP A 357 9.35 -11.81 3.73
C TRP A 357 9.41 -13.26 4.29
N ASN A 358 8.68 -13.55 5.35
CA ASN A 358 8.49 -14.92 5.83
C ASN A 358 7.47 -15.72 5.01
N MET A 359 6.66 -15.06 4.18
CA MET A 359 5.63 -15.72 3.37
C MET A 359 6.20 -16.56 2.23
N ALA A 360 7.43 -16.30 1.77
CA ALA A 360 8.09 -17.13 0.75
C ALA A 360 8.45 -18.53 1.28
N ALA A 361 8.76 -18.64 2.57
CA ALA A 361 9.12 -19.90 3.21
C ALA A 361 7.91 -20.69 3.73
N ASN A 362 6.77 -20.02 3.99
CA ASN A 362 5.59 -20.64 4.59
C ASN A 362 4.31 -20.13 3.95
N GLN A 363 3.89 -20.72 2.84
CA GLN A 363 2.57 -20.49 2.24
C GLN A 363 1.40 -20.71 3.21
N SER A 364 1.63 -21.47 4.30
CA SER A 364 0.64 -21.79 5.31
C SER A 364 0.44 -20.73 6.42
N ILE A 365 1.32 -19.72 6.55
CA ILE A 365 1.24 -18.77 7.69
C ILE A 365 0.11 -17.76 7.54
N VAL A 366 -0.25 -17.39 6.31
CA VAL A 366 -1.28 -16.36 6.06
C VAL A 366 -2.70 -16.92 6.14
N ASP A 367 -2.86 -18.21 5.89
CA ASP A 367 -4.12 -18.93 6.05
C ASP A 367 -4.26 -19.60 7.43
N GLN A 368 -3.38 -19.25 8.37
CA GLN A 368 -3.44 -19.81 9.73
C GLN A 368 -4.69 -19.31 10.48
N PRO A 369 -5.36 -20.19 11.22
CA PRO A 369 -6.56 -19.85 12.02
C PRO A 369 -6.29 -18.85 13.16
N PHE A 370 -5.08 -18.33 13.25
CA PHE A 370 -4.63 -17.44 14.33
C PHE A 370 -4.63 -15.95 13.98
N THR A 371 -4.80 -15.59 12.70
CA THR A 371 -4.88 -14.17 12.27
C THR A 371 -6.28 -13.83 11.78
N ALA A 372 -6.62 -12.52 11.82
CA ALA A 372 -7.87 -12.06 11.26
C ALA A 372 -7.88 -12.25 9.73
N PRO A 373 -9.05 -12.57 9.12
CA PRO A 373 -9.19 -12.74 7.68
C PRO A 373 -8.87 -11.47 6.88
N ASP A 374 -8.51 -11.62 5.60
CA ASP A 374 -8.24 -10.49 4.69
C ASP A 374 -9.43 -9.56 4.57
N SER A 375 -10.65 -10.11 4.45
CA SER A 375 -11.89 -9.34 4.38
C SER A 375 -12.08 -8.41 5.59
N PHE A 376 -11.86 -8.93 6.80
CA PHE A 376 -11.92 -8.14 8.03
C PHE A 376 -10.91 -6.99 8.01
N MET A 377 -9.65 -7.28 7.68
CA MET A 377 -8.58 -6.28 7.71
C MET A 377 -8.77 -5.18 6.64
N ILE A 378 -9.18 -5.55 5.43
CA ILE A 378 -9.46 -4.58 4.35
C ILE A 378 -10.64 -3.68 4.73
N ASN A 379 -11.72 -4.26 5.25
CA ASN A 379 -12.89 -3.47 5.63
C ASN A 379 -12.61 -2.56 6.84
N LEU A 380 -11.85 -3.04 7.84
CA LEU A 380 -11.38 -2.18 8.93
C LEU A 380 -10.56 -1.00 8.39
N THR A 381 -9.67 -1.26 7.44
CA THR A 381 -8.89 -0.20 6.76
C THR A 381 -9.80 0.74 5.99
N GLY A 382 -10.80 0.23 5.28
CA GLY A 382 -11.81 1.03 4.59
C GLY A 382 -12.61 1.97 5.52
N VAL A 383 -12.91 1.51 6.74
CA VAL A 383 -13.53 2.34 7.79
C VAL A 383 -12.56 3.42 8.28
N LEU A 384 -11.31 3.05 8.55
CA LEU A 384 -10.28 4.00 9.02
C LEU A 384 -9.98 5.08 7.97
N LEU A 385 -9.89 4.73 6.69
CA LEU A 385 -9.73 5.67 5.58
C LEU A 385 -10.88 6.69 5.55
N ARG A 386 -12.13 6.24 5.74
CA ARG A 386 -13.30 7.12 5.82
C ARG A 386 -13.25 8.04 7.05
N LEU A 387 -12.73 7.57 8.17
CA LEU A 387 -12.52 8.40 9.37
C LEU A 387 -11.40 9.42 9.16
N CYS A 388 -10.38 9.11 8.36
CA CYS A 388 -9.29 10.01 8.00
C CYS A 388 -9.66 11.04 6.92
N GLN A 389 -10.80 10.92 6.25
CA GLN A 389 -11.22 11.83 5.19
C GLN A 389 -11.13 13.33 5.55
N PRO A 390 -11.42 13.77 6.79
CA PRO A 390 -11.22 15.16 7.19
C PRO A 390 -9.77 15.65 7.21
N LEU A 391 -8.77 14.74 7.11
CA LEU A 391 -7.35 15.09 7.05
C LEU A 391 -6.92 15.58 5.67
N PHE A 392 -7.66 15.25 4.61
CA PHE A 392 -7.24 15.45 3.23
C PHE A 392 -7.53 16.86 2.73
N LYS A 393 -8.74 17.16 2.32
CA LYS A 393 -9.12 18.45 1.71
C LYS A 393 -10.29 19.10 2.45
N PRO A 394 -10.39 20.44 2.49
CA PRO A 394 -9.51 21.44 1.89
C PRO A 394 -8.37 21.96 2.79
N THR A 395 -8.26 21.49 4.04
CA THR A 395 -7.50 22.19 5.10
C THR A 395 -6.13 21.61 5.40
N LEU A 396 -5.66 20.57 4.67
CA LEU A 396 -4.37 19.88 4.90
C LEU A 396 -4.10 19.61 6.40
N LYS A 397 -5.11 19.12 7.12
CA LYS A 397 -4.98 18.81 8.55
C LYS A 397 -3.92 17.72 8.83
N VAL A 398 -3.46 17.02 7.79
CA VAL A 398 -2.35 16.08 7.88
C VAL A 398 -1.07 16.75 8.44
N LEU A 399 -0.89 18.07 8.25
CA LEU A 399 0.24 18.80 8.82
C LEU A 399 0.19 18.89 10.38
N LEU A 400 -0.94 18.55 11.00
CA LEU A 400 -1.09 18.43 12.45
C LEU A 400 -0.65 17.06 12.99
N VAL A 401 -0.28 16.11 12.13
CA VAL A 401 0.25 14.80 12.51
C VAL A 401 1.64 14.98 13.11
N ASP A 402 1.81 14.49 14.33
CA ASP A 402 3.10 14.55 15.02
C ASP A 402 4.03 13.43 14.53
N PRO A 403 5.19 13.74 13.94
CA PRO A 403 6.14 12.75 13.43
C PRO A 403 6.82 11.92 14.52
N THR A 404 6.77 12.35 15.79
CA THR A 404 7.43 11.67 16.91
C THR A 404 6.62 10.53 17.52
N TYR A 405 5.40 10.28 17.04
CA TYR A 405 4.47 9.30 17.58
C TYR A 405 5.08 7.90 17.77
N CYS A 406 5.83 7.43 16.79
CA CYS A 406 6.44 6.10 16.83
C CYS A 406 7.66 6.00 17.75
N ALA A 407 8.13 7.11 18.33
CA ALA A 407 9.16 7.08 19.37
C ALA A 407 8.56 6.84 20.77
N ALA A 408 7.27 7.11 20.95
CA ALA A 408 6.61 7.02 22.24
C ALA A 408 6.32 5.56 22.63
N LYS A 409 6.30 5.30 23.95
CA LYS A 409 6.00 4.01 24.56
C LYS A 409 4.65 4.07 25.25
N ARG A 410 3.85 3.04 25.04
CA ARG A 410 2.61 2.85 25.77
C ARG A 410 2.91 2.25 27.17
N PRO A 411 2.21 2.66 28.25
CA PRO A 411 1.04 3.55 28.30
C PRO A 411 1.36 5.04 28.55
N GLU A 412 2.60 5.42 28.52
CA GLU A 412 3.12 6.65 29.14
C GLU A 412 2.57 7.96 28.56
N LYS A 413 2.00 7.98 27.37
CA LYS A 413 1.64 9.23 26.66
C LYS A 413 0.26 9.22 25.98
N ASN A 414 -0.69 8.49 26.57
CA ASN A 414 -2.04 8.34 26.00
C ASN A 414 -2.06 7.86 24.54
N ILE A 415 -1.09 7.00 24.18
CA ILE A 415 -1.07 6.35 22.87
C ILE A 415 -1.75 4.99 22.97
N HIS A 416 -2.46 4.62 21.88
CA HIS A 416 -3.26 3.40 21.86
C HIS A 416 -2.61 2.27 21.03
N MET A 417 -1.61 2.57 20.20
CA MET A 417 -0.86 1.57 19.46
C MET A 417 0.29 1.00 20.30
N THR A 418 0.43 -0.32 20.30
CA THR A 418 1.49 -1.03 21.02
C THR A 418 2.67 -1.32 20.10
N ASP A 419 3.90 -1.26 20.66
CA ASP A 419 5.16 -1.63 19.99
C ASP A 419 5.55 -0.80 18.75
N MET A 420 4.94 0.36 18.52
CA MET A 420 5.31 1.25 17.42
C MET A 420 6.77 1.75 17.54
N ASN A 421 7.28 1.82 18.74
CA ASN A 421 8.68 2.21 19.00
C ASN A 421 9.72 1.15 18.59
N LYS A 422 9.27 -0.06 18.24
CA LYS A 422 10.10 -1.17 17.72
C LYS A 422 10.11 -1.25 16.19
N GLU A 423 9.27 -0.47 15.51
CA GLU A 423 9.23 -0.45 14.04
C GLU A 423 10.53 0.11 13.49
N THR A 424 10.97 -0.44 12.36
CA THR A 424 12.13 0.07 11.60
C THR A 424 11.77 1.43 11.01
N CYS A 425 12.61 2.43 11.30
CA CYS A 425 12.42 3.80 10.83
C CYS A 425 13.35 4.13 9.66
N LEU A 426 13.03 5.20 8.93
CA LEU A 426 13.79 5.66 7.75
C LEU A 426 15.26 5.89 8.04
N LEU A 427 15.56 6.39 9.25
CA LEU A 427 16.92 6.49 9.77
C LEU A 427 17.07 5.65 11.05
N PRO A 428 18.21 4.95 11.21
CA PRO A 428 18.49 4.19 12.41
C PRO A 428 18.74 5.11 13.61
N THR A 429 18.41 4.62 14.79
CA THR A 429 18.70 5.26 16.06
C THR A 429 19.81 4.45 16.75
N ASN A 430 20.81 5.11 17.32
CA ASN A 430 21.83 4.44 18.11
C ASN A 430 21.23 3.93 19.43
N GLU A 431 21.77 2.84 19.98
CA GLU A 431 21.23 2.18 21.18
C GLU A 431 21.10 3.13 22.39
N ASN A 432 21.98 4.13 22.50
CA ASN A 432 22.01 5.09 23.59
C ASN A 432 21.34 6.44 23.26
N GLU A 433 20.71 6.55 22.11
CA GLU A 433 20.05 7.78 21.64
C GLU A 433 18.58 7.77 21.99
N GLU A 434 18.11 8.69 22.83
CA GLU A 434 16.69 8.89 23.07
C GLU A 434 16.04 9.66 21.93
N ARG A 435 15.00 9.07 21.33
CA ARG A 435 14.19 9.74 20.30
C ARG A 435 13.30 10.81 20.96
N ILE A 436 13.11 11.92 20.26
CA ILE A 436 12.22 13.00 20.69
C ILE A 436 10.78 12.49 20.75
N THR A 437 10.04 12.80 21.81
CA THR A 437 8.63 12.48 21.98
C THR A 437 7.86 13.71 22.44
N ALA A 438 6.59 13.83 22.07
CA ALA A 438 5.69 14.84 22.61
C ALA A 438 5.18 14.47 24.01
N GLU A 439 4.60 15.43 24.73
CA GLU A 439 3.95 15.17 26.03
C GLU A 439 2.65 14.36 25.86
N SER A 440 1.90 14.65 24.82
CA SER A 440 0.67 13.94 24.45
C SER A 440 0.47 14.02 22.94
N TYR A 441 -0.34 13.11 22.40
CA TYR A 441 -0.64 13.06 20.97
C TYR A 441 -2.12 13.32 20.70
N ASN A 442 -2.40 14.04 19.62
CA ASN A 442 -3.76 14.37 19.23
C ASN A 442 -4.42 13.20 18.48
N PHE A 443 -5.75 13.22 18.42
CA PHE A 443 -6.54 12.22 17.72
C PHE A 443 -6.20 12.09 16.21
N ILE A 444 -5.79 13.18 15.56
CA ILE A 444 -5.39 13.19 14.15
C ILE A 444 -4.17 12.31 13.93
N THR A 445 -3.16 12.45 14.80
CA THR A 445 -1.95 11.63 14.80
C THR A 445 -2.27 10.15 14.99
N GLU A 446 -3.09 9.81 15.99
CA GLU A 446 -3.55 8.44 16.23
C GLU A 446 -4.21 7.82 15.01
N CYS A 447 -5.21 8.49 14.44
CA CYS A 447 -5.91 8.01 13.27
C CYS A 447 -4.98 7.82 12.06
N PHE A 448 -4.04 8.73 11.83
CA PHE A 448 -3.11 8.66 10.73
C PHE A 448 -2.22 7.41 10.81
N TYR A 449 -1.56 7.19 11.94
CA TYR A 449 -0.68 6.04 12.12
C TYR A 449 -1.44 4.70 12.20
N MET A 450 -2.62 4.68 12.84
CA MET A 450 -3.49 3.51 12.83
C MET A 450 -3.92 3.12 11.41
N THR A 451 -4.26 4.11 10.58
CA THR A 451 -4.65 3.87 9.18
C THR A 451 -3.49 3.35 8.36
N HIS A 452 -2.28 3.93 8.50
CA HIS A 452 -1.08 3.42 7.83
C HIS A 452 -0.76 1.99 8.26
N LYS A 453 -0.85 1.68 9.57
CA LYS A 453 -0.62 0.31 10.05
C LYS A 453 -1.70 -0.66 9.57
N ALA A 454 -2.94 -0.22 9.50
CA ALA A 454 -4.02 -1.02 8.93
C ALA A 454 -3.79 -1.31 7.44
N ILE A 455 -3.34 -0.34 6.64
CA ILE A 455 -2.94 -0.52 5.23
C ILE A 455 -1.79 -1.53 5.12
N ASP A 456 -0.76 -1.39 5.96
CA ASP A 456 0.38 -2.30 6.03
C ASP A 456 -0.04 -3.76 6.28
N LEU A 457 -1.03 -3.99 7.16
CA LEU A 457 -1.53 -5.31 7.51
C LEU A 457 -2.65 -5.84 6.60
N SER A 458 -3.20 -5.03 5.70
CA SER A 458 -4.32 -5.38 4.82
C SER A 458 -3.96 -5.24 3.33
N TYR A 459 -4.00 -4.03 2.78
CA TYR A 459 -3.79 -3.78 1.36
C TYR A 459 -2.42 -4.27 0.89
N ARG A 460 -1.33 -3.98 1.63
CA ARG A 460 0.00 -4.47 1.27
C ARG A 460 0.04 -5.99 1.19
N VAL A 461 -0.50 -6.67 2.18
CA VAL A 461 -0.57 -8.14 2.21
C VAL A 461 -1.41 -8.69 1.06
N CYS A 462 -2.58 -8.10 0.80
CA CYS A 462 -3.49 -8.54 -0.24
C CYS A 462 -2.95 -8.26 -1.65
N ILE A 463 -2.24 -7.17 -1.86
CA ILE A 463 -1.56 -6.86 -3.13
C ILE A 463 -0.44 -7.88 -3.40
N GLU A 464 0.36 -8.25 -2.41
CA GLU A 464 1.36 -9.31 -2.56
C GLU A 464 0.72 -10.67 -2.88
N LYS A 465 -0.40 -11.00 -2.23
CA LYS A 465 -1.19 -12.19 -2.58
C LYS A 465 -1.71 -12.12 -4.02
N PHE A 466 -2.19 -10.95 -4.44
CA PHE A 466 -2.67 -10.72 -5.81
C PHE A 466 -1.59 -11.02 -6.84
N PHE A 467 -0.37 -10.54 -6.67
CA PHE A 467 0.73 -10.82 -7.60
C PHE A 467 1.12 -12.29 -7.66
N LYS A 468 1.10 -12.99 -6.51
CA LYS A 468 1.36 -14.43 -6.45
C LYS A 468 0.26 -15.22 -7.16
N LEU A 469 -0.99 -14.88 -6.85
CA LEU A 469 -2.17 -15.53 -7.43
C LEU A 469 -2.28 -15.29 -8.94
N ASN A 470 -1.98 -14.07 -9.40
CA ASN A 470 -1.95 -13.73 -10.83
C ASN A 470 -0.95 -14.61 -11.62
N ARG A 471 0.25 -14.83 -11.05
CA ARG A 471 1.25 -15.73 -11.66
C ARG A 471 0.75 -17.18 -11.70
N HIS A 472 0.17 -17.66 -10.60
CA HIS A 472 -0.34 -19.02 -10.51
C HIS A 472 -1.52 -19.27 -11.46
N VAL A 473 -2.47 -18.33 -11.54
CA VAL A 473 -3.59 -18.38 -12.49
C VAL A 473 -3.07 -18.38 -13.94
N GLY A 474 -2.02 -17.59 -14.24
CA GLY A 474 -1.39 -17.60 -15.56
C GLY A 474 -0.75 -18.95 -15.92
N GLN A 475 -0.12 -19.63 -14.96
CA GLN A 475 0.40 -20.99 -15.15
C GLN A 475 -0.72 -21.99 -15.42
N LEU A 476 -1.75 -22.01 -14.57
CA LEU A 476 -2.91 -22.89 -14.75
C LEU A 476 -3.65 -22.61 -16.07
N GLN A 477 -3.70 -21.36 -16.52
CA GLN A 477 -4.28 -21.01 -17.81
C GLN A 477 -3.51 -21.64 -18.98
N ASN A 478 -2.18 -21.64 -18.93
CA ASN A 478 -1.35 -22.29 -19.95
C ASN A 478 -1.55 -23.82 -19.94
N GLU A 479 -1.62 -24.45 -18.76
CA GLU A 479 -1.89 -25.88 -18.62
C GLU A 479 -3.30 -26.22 -19.16
N TYR A 480 -4.30 -25.44 -18.83
CA TYR A 480 -5.67 -25.57 -19.34
C TYR A 480 -5.72 -25.46 -20.88
N GLN A 481 -5.03 -24.50 -21.46
CA GLN A 481 -4.91 -24.34 -22.92
C GLN A 481 -4.24 -25.57 -23.57
N ASN A 482 -3.18 -26.10 -22.96
CA ASN A 482 -2.48 -27.30 -23.42
C ASN A 482 -3.42 -28.54 -23.40
N ILE A 483 -4.23 -28.69 -22.35
CA ILE A 483 -5.20 -29.76 -22.24
C ILE A 483 -6.25 -29.66 -23.37
N LEU A 484 -6.81 -28.48 -23.61
CA LEU A 484 -7.79 -28.24 -24.68
C LEU A 484 -7.20 -28.55 -26.06
N THR A 485 -5.94 -28.14 -26.31
CA THR A 485 -5.27 -28.35 -27.60
C THR A 485 -4.98 -29.82 -27.86
N ASN A 486 -4.67 -30.59 -26.81
CA ASN A 486 -4.37 -32.02 -26.92
C ASN A 486 -5.64 -32.94 -26.87
N GLY A 487 -6.84 -32.34 -26.80
CA GLY A 487 -8.10 -33.06 -26.74
C GLY A 487 -8.33 -33.88 -25.45
N GLY A 488 -7.57 -33.56 -24.39
CA GLY A 488 -7.73 -34.19 -23.08
C GLY A 488 -8.77 -33.45 -22.20
N SER A 489 -9.22 -34.10 -21.14
CA SER A 489 -10.05 -33.51 -20.09
C SER A 489 -9.48 -33.92 -18.73
N ASP A 490 -8.63 -33.12 -18.15
CA ASP A 490 -8.20 -33.27 -16.75
C ASP A 490 -9.09 -32.39 -15.86
N GLN A 491 -10.11 -33.05 -15.27
CA GLN A 491 -11.11 -32.35 -14.46
C GLN A 491 -10.46 -31.68 -13.22
N PHE A 492 -9.41 -32.25 -12.65
CA PHE A 492 -8.73 -31.67 -11.51
C PHE A 492 -8.11 -30.30 -11.84
N ILE A 493 -7.38 -30.21 -12.95
CA ILE A 493 -6.75 -28.94 -13.39
C ILE A 493 -7.84 -27.92 -13.76
N ILE A 494 -8.93 -28.35 -14.40
CA ILE A 494 -10.06 -27.47 -14.75
C ILE A 494 -10.69 -26.88 -13.48
N ASP A 495 -10.97 -27.70 -12.48
CA ASP A 495 -11.61 -27.27 -11.23
C ASP A 495 -10.64 -26.38 -10.40
N GLN A 496 -9.36 -26.71 -10.36
CA GLN A 496 -8.34 -25.88 -9.74
C GLN A 496 -8.24 -24.52 -10.45
N PHE A 497 -8.19 -24.48 -11.77
CA PHE A 497 -8.16 -23.24 -12.54
C PHE A 497 -9.40 -22.37 -12.28
N LYS A 498 -10.60 -22.97 -12.24
CA LYS A 498 -11.83 -22.25 -11.89
C LYS A 498 -11.77 -21.67 -10.48
N SER A 499 -11.34 -22.47 -9.51
CA SER A 499 -11.26 -22.07 -8.11
C SER A 499 -10.28 -20.90 -7.91
N GLU A 500 -9.07 -21.02 -8.45
CA GLU A 500 -8.07 -19.97 -8.33
C GLU A 500 -8.45 -18.69 -9.10
N THR A 501 -9.15 -18.83 -10.24
CA THR A 501 -9.69 -17.68 -10.97
C THR A 501 -10.79 -16.96 -10.19
N ARG A 502 -11.67 -17.66 -9.46
CA ARG A 502 -12.64 -17.05 -8.55
C ARG A 502 -11.96 -16.23 -7.46
N ARG A 503 -10.94 -16.81 -6.81
CA ARG A 503 -10.15 -16.10 -5.80
C ARG A 503 -9.49 -14.84 -6.38
N PHE A 504 -8.91 -14.96 -7.56
CA PHE A 504 -8.27 -13.86 -8.26
C PHE A 504 -9.24 -12.71 -8.54
N LEU A 505 -10.43 -13.02 -9.12
CA LEU A 505 -11.45 -12.01 -9.41
C LEU A 505 -12.01 -11.35 -8.15
N SER A 506 -12.25 -12.13 -7.10
CA SER A 506 -12.71 -11.59 -5.81
C SER A 506 -11.69 -10.63 -5.20
N LEU A 507 -10.41 -11.02 -5.21
CA LEU A 507 -9.32 -10.21 -4.67
C LEU A 507 -9.10 -8.95 -5.51
N GLN A 508 -9.07 -9.10 -6.84
CA GLN A 508 -8.95 -7.99 -7.77
C GLN A 508 -10.04 -6.95 -7.54
N ASN A 509 -11.32 -7.36 -7.57
CA ASN A 509 -12.44 -6.44 -7.42
C ASN A 509 -12.49 -5.78 -6.03
N THR A 510 -12.02 -6.46 -4.98
CA THR A 510 -11.90 -5.85 -3.65
C THR A 510 -10.84 -4.75 -3.61
N LEU A 511 -9.71 -4.97 -4.27
CA LEU A 511 -8.59 -4.03 -4.27
C LEU A 511 -8.81 -2.80 -5.16
N ILE A 512 -9.57 -2.94 -6.26
CA ILE A 512 -9.86 -1.85 -7.20
C ILE A 512 -11.24 -1.21 -6.99
N GLU A 513 -11.90 -1.45 -5.86
CA GLU A 513 -13.16 -0.79 -5.56
C GLU A 513 -12.97 0.74 -5.63
N PRO A 514 -13.74 1.46 -6.48
CA PRO A 514 -13.39 2.82 -6.87
C PRO A 514 -13.39 3.85 -5.73
N PHE A 515 -14.29 3.69 -4.75
CA PHE A 515 -14.36 4.63 -3.64
C PHE A 515 -13.20 4.45 -2.67
N ASN A 516 -12.82 3.21 -2.35
CA ASN A 516 -11.66 2.93 -1.51
C ASN A 516 -10.36 3.29 -2.21
N ASP A 517 -10.24 3.05 -3.54
CA ASP A 517 -9.09 3.50 -4.34
C ASP A 517 -8.92 5.03 -4.27
N SER A 518 -10.02 5.78 -4.43
CA SER A 518 -10.01 7.23 -4.29
C SER A 518 -9.58 7.70 -2.90
N LEU A 519 -10.04 7.03 -1.84
CA LEU A 519 -9.65 7.36 -0.47
C LEU A 519 -8.18 7.03 -0.19
N LEU A 520 -7.68 5.89 -0.69
CA LEU A 520 -6.27 5.51 -0.61
C LEU A 520 -5.38 6.53 -1.30
N LEU A 521 -5.74 6.95 -2.52
CA LEU A 521 -5.00 7.96 -3.25
C LEU A 521 -4.92 9.28 -2.47
N GLN A 522 -6.06 9.77 -1.96
CA GLN A 522 -6.10 10.99 -1.16
C GLN A 522 -5.28 10.88 0.12
N PHE A 523 -5.30 9.72 0.77
CA PHE A 523 -4.51 9.45 1.95
C PHE A 523 -3.02 9.45 1.64
N PHE A 524 -2.60 8.84 0.53
CA PHE A 524 -1.21 8.83 0.09
C PHE A 524 -0.74 10.20 -0.44
N GLU A 525 -1.59 10.97 -1.10
CA GLU A 525 -1.31 12.39 -1.43
C GLU A 525 -1.01 13.19 -0.16
N ALA A 526 -1.86 13.08 0.86
CA ALA A 526 -1.66 13.75 2.14
C ALA A 526 -0.39 13.28 2.84
N THR A 527 -0.09 11.97 2.81
CA THR A 527 1.14 11.39 3.35
C THR A 527 2.38 11.92 2.61
N ALA A 528 2.31 12.01 1.28
CA ALA A 528 3.41 12.53 0.47
C ALA A 528 3.72 13.99 0.79
N ILE A 529 2.70 14.84 0.93
CA ILE A 529 2.85 16.24 1.31
C ILE A 529 3.48 16.33 2.72
N TRP A 530 2.97 15.56 3.67
CA TRP A 530 3.47 15.56 5.04
C TRP A 530 4.92 15.08 5.15
N LEU A 531 5.28 13.97 4.47
CA LEU A 531 6.67 13.46 4.44
C LEU A 531 7.64 14.43 3.76
N ALA A 532 7.20 15.12 2.69
CA ALA A 532 8.01 16.12 2.00
C ALA A 532 8.34 17.31 2.93
N GLU A 533 7.35 17.78 3.69
CA GLU A 533 7.56 18.85 4.70
C GLU A 533 8.53 18.42 5.80
N ILE A 534 8.43 17.20 6.30
CA ILE A 534 9.35 16.67 7.30
C ILE A 534 10.77 16.56 6.73
N ALA A 535 10.90 15.98 5.52
CA ALA A 535 12.21 15.78 4.90
C ALA A 535 12.95 17.08 4.60
N GLY A 536 12.22 18.18 4.35
CA GLY A 536 12.75 19.52 4.11
C GLY A 536 12.85 20.40 5.37
N SER A 537 12.40 19.93 6.54
CA SER A 537 12.44 20.72 7.76
C SER A 537 13.87 20.89 8.27
N GLU A 538 14.19 22.05 8.81
CA GLU A 538 15.42 22.26 9.57
C GLU A 538 15.37 21.43 10.86
N SER A 539 16.48 20.81 11.24
CA SER A 539 16.58 20.00 12.47
C SER A 539 16.03 20.78 13.66
N ALA A 540 14.90 20.35 14.18
CA ALA A 540 14.34 20.91 15.40
C ALA A 540 15.26 20.54 16.57
N THR A 541 16.06 21.49 16.99
CA THR A 541 17.08 21.37 18.04
C THR A 541 16.53 21.53 19.45
N SER A 542 15.27 21.39 19.71
CA SER A 542 14.77 21.36 21.10
C SER A 542 13.28 21.05 21.16
N GLY A 543 12.87 20.10 21.97
CA GLY A 543 11.63 19.81 22.71
C GLY A 543 10.36 20.65 22.49
N LYS A 544 10.24 21.34 21.38
CA LYS A 544 9.04 22.06 20.99
C LYS A 544 8.14 21.09 20.22
N SER A 545 6.86 21.02 20.58
CA SER A 545 5.84 20.34 19.80
C SER A 545 5.96 20.70 18.32
N PHE A 546 5.83 19.71 17.44
CA PHE A 546 5.76 19.93 16.00
C PHE A 546 4.67 20.95 15.71
N ALA A 547 5.06 22.13 15.23
CA ALA A 547 4.14 23.19 14.86
C ALA A 547 3.81 23.04 13.38
N PRO A 548 2.54 23.01 12.98
CA PRO A 548 2.16 22.96 11.58
C PRO A 548 2.75 24.16 10.84
N GLN A 549 3.58 23.87 9.85
CA GLN A 549 4.12 24.90 8.96
C GLN A 549 3.19 25.02 7.75
N VAL A 550 3.14 26.23 7.19
CA VAL A 550 2.51 26.41 5.86
C VAL A 550 3.36 25.65 4.85
N THR A 551 2.74 24.84 3.98
CA THR A 551 3.45 24.11 2.93
C THR A 551 4.30 25.06 2.11
N LYS A 552 5.60 24.83 2.12
CA LYS A 552 6.55 25.51 1.23
C LYS A 552 6.76 24.62 -0.01
N PRO A 553 6.89 25.19 -1.21
CA PRO A 553 7.33 24.41 -2.36
C PRO A 553 8.66 23.72 -2.01
N VAL A 554 8.71 22.41 -2.22
CA VAL A 554 9.94 21.64 -2.05
C VAL A 554 10.90 22.05 -3.16
N ASP A 555 12.12 22.44 -2.80
CA ASP A 555 13.19 22.75 -3.75
C ASP A 555 14.22 21.61 -3.72
N LEU A 556 14.45 20.95 -4.85
CA LEU A 556 15.40 19.85 -4.95
C LEU A 556 16.65 20.28 -5.71
N PRO A 557 17.85 19.81 -5.33
CA PRO A 557 18.14 18.91 -4.19
C PRO A 557 17.98 19.61 -2.84
N LEU A 558 17.52 18.85 -1.84
CA LEU A 558 17.35 19.38 -0.49
C LEU A 558 18.70 19.81 0.09
N LYS A 559 18.81 21.07 0.47
CA LYS A 559 20.06 21.70 0.97
C LYS A 559 20.29 21.46 2.47
N THR A 560 19.24 21.03 3.20
CA THR A 560 19.30 20.82 4.64
C THR A 560 19.87 19.44 4.97
N GLU A 561 20.58 19.33 6.10
CA GLU A 561 20.90 18.02 6.68
C GLU A 561 19.62 17.23 6.98
N ALA A 562 19.72 15.90 6.96
CA ALA A 562 18.57 15.04 7.22
C ALA A 562 18.00 15.29 8.63
N PRO A 563 16.71 15.61 8.79
CA PRO A 563 16.11 15.89 10.08
C PRO A 563 16.11 14.68 11.00
N ASN A 564 16.41 14.88 12.29
CA ASN A 564 16.33 13.81 13.30
C ASN A 564 14.92 13.21 13.44
N LEU A 565 13.88 13.94 13.03
CA LEU A 565 12.49 13.46 12.99
C LEU A 565 12.33 12.18 12.15
N LEU A 566 13.14 11.99 11.10
CA LEU A 566 13.12 10.79 10.26
C LEU A 566 13.50 9.51 11.04
N LYS A 567 14.18 9.62 12.19
CA LYS A 567 14.42 8.49 13.11
C LYS A 567 13.16 7.98 13.81
N SER A 568 12.04 8.70 13.70
CA SER A 568 10.76 8.34 14.27
C SER A 568 9.69 8.00 13.23
N ILE A 569 10.05 8.05 11.93
CA ILE A 569 9.13 7.72 10.83
C ILE A 569 9.36 6.27 10.40
N PRO A 570 8.36 5.37 10.57
CA PRO A 570 8.49 3.99 10.14
C PRO A 570 8.60 3.84 8.63
N GLU A 571 9.42 2.90 8.19
CA GLU A 571 9.61 2.58 6.77
C GLU A 571 8.31 2.15 6.08
N PHE A 572 7.40 1.47 6.78
CA PHE A 572 6.16 0.98 6.19
C PHE A 572 5.25 2.10 5.66
N LEU A 573 5.39 3.37 6.12
CA LEU A 573 4.66 4.49 5.55
C LEU A 573 5.01 4.68 4.07
N LEU A 574 6.30 4.62 3.77
CA LEU A 574 6.82 4.76 2.41
C LEU A 574 6.59 3.48 1.59
N GLU A 575 6.76 2.31 2.21
CA GLU A 575 6.48 1.02 1.56
C GLU A 575 5.02 0.89 1.10
N ASN A 576 4.06 1.36 1.89
CA ASN A 576 2.65 1.35 1.52
C ASN A 576 2.41 2.14 0.23
N VAL A 577 3.05 3.31 0.06
CA VAL A 577 2.97 4.11 -1.16
C VAL A 577 3.59 3.36 -2.34
N VAL A 578 4.76 2.77 -2.17
CA VAL A 578 5.45 1.98 -3.21
C VAL A 578 4.58 0.82 -3.69
N VAL A 579 4.02 0.05 -2.75
CA VAL A 579 3.17 -1.11 -3.09
C VAL A 579 1.90 -0.67 -3.84
N TYR A 580 1.29 0.43 -3.43
CA TYR A 580 0.14 1.00 -4.14
C TYR A 580 0.51 1.40 -5.57
N LEU A 581 1.59 2.14 -5.78
CA LEU A 581 2.03 2.58 -7.11
C LEU A 581 2.39 1.41 -8.03
N THR A 582 3.05 0.37 -7.51
CA THR A 582 3.34 -0.84 -8.28
C THR A 582 2.08 -1.64 -8.64
N PHE A 583 1.08 -1.63 -7.76
CA PHE A 583 -0.20 -2.29 -8.00
C PHE A 583 -1.02 -1.61 -9.09
N ILE A 584 -1.18 -0.29 -9.03
CA ILE A 584 -2.00 0.48 -9.99
C ILE A 584 -1.49 0.41 -11.43
N ARG A 585 -0.21 0.03 -11.66
CA ARG A 585 0.35 -0.20 -12.98
C ARG A 585 -0.46 -1.21 -13.81
N HIS A 586 -1.09 -2.18 -13.14
CA HIS A 586 -1.80 -3.28 -13.78
C HIS A 586 -3.24 -2.96 -14.17
N PHE A 587 -3.76 -1.81 -13.76
CA PHE A 587 -5.16 -1.44 -13.96
C PHE A 587 -5.30 -0.10 -14.65
N GLU A 588 -6.39 0.09 -15.38
CA GLU A 588 -6.78 1.33 -16.03
C GLU A 588 -7.96 1.99 -15.30
N SER A 589 -8.14 3.28 -15.50
CA SER A 589 -9.28 4.06 -14.98
C SER A 589 -9.35 4.11 -13.45
N LEU A 590 -8.20 4.12 -12.77
CA LEU A 590 -8.11 4.35 -11.33
C LEU A 590 -8.12 5.85 -10.98
N ALA A 591 -8.34 6.15 -9.71
CA ALA A 591 -8.44 7.53 -9.22
C ALA A 591 -7.21 8.40 -9.56
N ILE A 592 -6.03 7.82 -9.57
CA ILE A 592 -4.77 8.52 -9.90
C ILE A 592 -4.76 9.08 -11.33
N ASP A 593 -5.44 8.44 -12.28
CA ASP A 593 -5.42 8.88 -13.68
C ASP A 593 -6.07 10.26 -13.87
N THR A 594 -6.90 10.70 -12.93
CA THR A 594 -7.66 11.96 -12.99
C THR A 594 -7.24 13.00 -11.96
N ASP A 595 -6.24 12.72 -11.09
CA ASP A 595 -5.80 13.66 -10.04
C ASP A 595 -4.33 14.12 -10.23
N PRO A 596 -4.10 15.23 -10.97
CA PRO A 596 -2.76 15.75 -11.20
C PRO A 596 -2.03 16.19 -9.93
N LYS A 597 -2.75 16.55 -8.86
CA LYS A 597 -2.14 16.96 -7.58
C LYS A 597 -1.54 15.75 -6.88
N ALA A 598 -2.29 14.67 -6.80
CA ALA A 598 -1.79 13.41 -6.25
C ALA A 598 -0.62 12.87 -7.07
N GLN A 599 -0.70 12.90 -8.41
CA GLN A 599 0.40 12.51 -9.30
C GLN A 599 1.69 13.27 -8.98
N ASN A 600 1.62 14.60 -8.91
CA ASN A 600 2.78 15.44 -8.61
C ASN A 600 3.31 15.24 -7.19
N ALA A 601 2.44 15.11 -6.19
CA ALA A 601 2.84 14.89 -4.80
C ALA A 601 3.58 13.56 -4.62
N LEU A 602 3.05 12.48 -5.20
CA LEU A 602 3.65 11.15 -5.13
C LEU A 602 4.97 11.09 -5.90
N PHE A 603 5.05 11.74 -7.05
CA PHE A 603 6.30 11.83 -7.81
C PHE A 603 7.38 12.63 -7.07
N THR A 604 7.01 13.76 -6.46
CA THR A 604 7.92 14.54 -5.60
C THR A 604 8.42 13.70 -4.42
N LEU A 605 7.52 12.92 -3.76
CA LEU A 605 7.90 12.02 -2.68
C LEU A 605 8.97 11.02 -3.13
N ILE A 606 8.77 10.38 -4.29
CA ILE A 606 9.75 9.45 -4.85
C ILE A 606 11.10 10.17 -5.03
N LEU A 607 11.13 11.35 -5.65
CA LEU A 607 12.35 12.07 -5.92
C LEU A 607 13.10 12.50 -4.66
N ILE A 608 12.39 12.83 -3.57
CA ILE A 608 13.01 13.19 -2.28
C ILE A 608 13.78 12.01 -1.69
N PHE A 609 13.19 10.81 -1.72
CA PHE A 609 13.70 9.68 -0.94
C PHE A 609 14.51 8.67 -1.76
N ILE A 610 14.36 8.65 -3.08
CA ILE A 610 14.99 7.63 -3.93
C ILE A 610 16.51 7.76 -3.95
N GLY A 611 17.05 8.96 -4.15
CA GLY A 611 18.50 9.19 -4.33
C GLY A 611 19.27 9.49 -3.05
N ASP A 612 18.60 9.75 -1.93
CA ASP A 612 19.21 10.30 -0.72
C ASP A 612 19.37 9.26 0.40
N ALA A 613 20.58 8.71 0.52
CA ALA A 613 20.94 7.76 1.57
C ALA A 613 20.99 8.40 2.98
N SER A 614 21.05 9.73 3.08
CA SER A 614 21.02 10.43 4.37
C SER A 614 19.62 10.48 4.97
N ARG A 615 18.57 10.37 4.13
CA ARG A 615 17.15 10.42 4.53
C ARG A 615 16.48 9.04 4.60
N VAL A 616 16.91 8.11 3.75
CA VAL A 616 16.49 6.70 3.80
C VAL A 616 17.72 5.82 3.82
N ARG A 617 18.03 5.28 4.99
CA ARG A 617 19.23 4.45 5.16
C ARG A 617 19.12 3.11 4.43
N ASN A 618 17.93 2.53 4.38
CA ASN A 618 17.68 1.22 3.78
C ASN A 618 17.79 1.26 2.25
N PRO A 619 18.84 0.64 1.65
CA PRO A 619 19.03 0.65 0.20
C PRO A 619 17.95 -0.17 -0.54
N HIS A 620 17.37 -1.19 0.12
CA HIS A 620 16.29 -1.98 -0.47
C HIS A 620 15.02 -1.15 -0.63
N LEU A 621 14.69 -0.30 0.35
CA LEU A 621 13.53 0.60 0.25
C LEU A 621 13.74 1.63 -0.87
N ARG A 622 14.97 2.17 -1.02
CA ARG A 622 15.30 3.07 -2.14
C ARG A 622 15.19 2.36 -3.49
N ALA A 623 15.61 1.10 -3.59
CA ALA A 623 15.43 0.30 -4.80
C ALA A 623 13.95 0.05 -5.12
N ARG A 624 13.11 -0.18 -4.13
CA ARG A 624 11.65 -0.29 -4.33
C ARG A 624 11.00 1.02 -4.75
N LEU A 625 11.55 2.18 -4.37
CA LEU A 625 11.13 3.46 -4.94
C LEU A 625 11.43 3.57 -6.44
N ALA A 626 12.50 2.92 -6.94
CA ALA A 626 12.73 2.80 -8.37
C ALA A 626 11.67 1.93 -9.07
N GLU A 627 11.18 0.85 -8.43
CA GLU A 627 10.03 0.08 -8.96
C GLU A 627 8.76 0.96 -9.05
N ALA A 628 8.54 1.80 -8.03
CA ALA A 628 7.42 2.76 -8.05
C ALA A 628 7.59 3.77 -9.20
N LEU A 629 8.80 4.28 -9.43
CA LEU A 629 9.10 5.18 -10.55
C LEU A 629 8.87 4.50 -11.89
N GLU A 630 9.31 3.24 -12.06
CA GLU A 630 9.05 2.44 -13.26
C GLU A 630 7.55 2.29 -13.53
N SER A 631 6.73 2.12 -12.48
CA SER A 631 5.28 1.98 -12.63
C SER A 631 4.61 3.22 -13.23
N LEU A 632 5.26 4.38 -13.12
CA LEU A 632 4.78 5.64 -13.67
C LEU A 632 5.19 5.87 -15.13
N ILE A 633 6.04 5.02 -15.73
CA ILE A 633 6.43 5.13 -17.13
C ILE A 633 5.23 4.85 -18.05
N PRO A 634 5.01 5.64 -19.11
CA PRO A 634 4.00 5.37 -20.12
C PRO A 634 4.25 4.01 -20.80
N GLN A 635 3.26 3.12 -20.78
CA GLN A 635 3.37 1.84 -21.48
C GLN A 635 2.94 2.00 -22.95
N SER A 636 3.78 1.57 -23.85
CA SER A 636 3.55 1.59 -25.30
C SER A 636 2.57 0.51 -25.80
N LYS A 637 1.80 -0.14 -24.91
CA LYS A 637 0.86 -1.19 -25.36
C LYS A 637 -0.32 -0.57 -26.09
N THR A 638 -0.67 -1.18 -27.21
CA THR A 638 -1.67 -0.77 -28.20
C THR A 638 -3.09 -0.52 -27.67
N ASN A 639 -3.35 -0.80 -26.39
CA ASN A 639 -4.66 -0.66 -25.74
C ASN A 639 -4.66 0.31 -24.53
N ALA A 640 -3.55 1.01 -24.27
CA ALA A 640 -3.54 1.99 -23.17
C ALA A 640 -4.38 3.21 -23.54
N SER A 641 -5.25 3.66 -22.65
CA SER A 641 -5.99 4.91 -22.81
C SER A 641 -5.04 6.06 -23.11
N MET A 642 -5.34 6.83 -24.17
CA MET A 642 -4.54 8.00 -24.59
C MET A 642 -4.36 9.00 -23.42
N PHE A 643 -5.32 9.08 -22.53
CA PHE A 643 -5.28 9.87 -21.31
C PHE A 643 -4.16 9.44 -20.35
N ARG A 644 -3.99 8.14 -20.16
CA ARG A 644 -2.99 7.57 -19.25
C ARG A 644 -1.57 7.75 -19.77
N VAL A 645 -1.38 7.62 -21.06
CA VAL A 645 -0.10 7.91 -21.70
C VAL A 645 0.26 9.39 -21.55
N SER A 646 -0.72 10.28 -21.65
CA SER A 646 -0.51 11.72 -21.59
C SER A 646 -0.02 12.21 -20.22
N TRP A 647 -0.68 11.85 -19.13
CA TRP A 647 -0.26 12.35 -17.81
C TRP A 647 1.06 11.72 -17.33
N LYS A 648 1.27 10.42 -17.62
CA LYS A 648 2.54 9.75 -17.30
C LYS A 648 3.71 10.37 -18.07
N SER A 649 3.53 10.71 -19.35
CA SER A 649 4.54 11.46 -20.09
C SER A 649 4.78 12.85 -19.51
N ALA A 650 3.71 13.55 -19.13
CA ALA A 650 3.79 14.90 -18.58
C ALA A 650 4.62 14.98 -17.27
N ILE A 651 4.53 13.98 -16.40
CA ILE A 651 5.35 13.93 -15.19
C ILE A 651 6.85 13.98 -15.50
N PHE A 652 7.32 13.22 -16.50
CA PHE A 652 8.74 13.16 -16.83
C PHE A 652 9.23 14.37 -17.64
N THR A 653 8.33 15.11 -18.30
CA THR A 653 8.67 16.24 -19.17
C THR A 653 8.36 17.60 -18.59
N SER A 654 7.40 17.73 -17.67
CA SER A 654 6.94 19.02 -17.16
C SER A 654 7.01 19.18 -15.64
N HIS A 655 7.35 18.13 -14.88
CA HIS A 655 7.49 18.23 -13.42
C HIS A 655 8.63 19.21 -13.05
N PRO A 656 8.48 20.07 -12.03
CA PRO A 656 9.49 21.07 -11.67
C PRO A 656 10.88 20.48 -11.36
N HIS A 657 10.93 19.29 -10.78
CA HIS A 657 12.16 18.61 -10.34
C HIS A 657 12.61 17.48 -11.27
N ARG A 658 12.21 17.50 -12.54
CA ARG A 658 12.54 16.43 -13.50
C ARG A 658 14.05 16.31 -13.76
N SER A 659 14.83 17.38 -13.59
CA SER A 659 16.28 17.37 -13.71
C SER A 659 17.00 16.45 -12.72
N GLU A 660 16.35 16.15 -11.56
CA GLU A 660 16.95 15.33 -10.51
C GLU A 660 16.74 13.82 -10.73
N ILE A 661 15.90 13.44 -11.68
CA ILE A 661 15.54 12.03 -11.91
C ILE A 661 16.78 11.18 -12.19
N VAL A 662 17.60 11.59 -13.15
CA VAL A 662 18.78 10.83 -13.60
C VAL A 662 19.79 10.69 -12.46
N ARG A 663 20.17 11.80 -11.81
CA ARG A 663 21.14 11.77 -10.70
C ARG A 663 20.67 10.87 -9.57
N ASN A 664 19.40 10.99 -9.17
CA ASN A 664 18.83 10.19 -8.09
C ASN A 664 18.77 8.70 -8.45
N LEU A 665 18.43 8.37 -9.69
CA LEU A 665 18.42 7.00 -10.19
C LEU A 665 19.81 6.36 -10.13
N LEU A 666 20.85 7.09 -10.58
CA LEU A 666 22.23 6.62 -10.52
C LEU A 666 22.72 6.46 -9.07
N ASN A 667 22.31 7.33 -8.14
CA ASN A 667 22.63 7.19 -6.72
C ASN A 667 22.07 5.89 -6.13
N VAL A 668 20.86 5.48 -6.50
CA VAL A 668 20.30 4.18 -6.07
C VAL A 668 21.05 3.04 -6.72
N PHE A 669 21.30 3.10 -8.02
CA PHE A 669 22.00 2.06 -8.76
C PHE A 669 23.36 1.72 -8.13
N VAL A 670 24.12 2.76 -7.80
CA VAL A 670 25.42 2.63 -7.12
C VAL A 670 25.24 2.22 -5.65
N GLY A 671 24.26 2.79 -4.96
CA GLY A 671 24.04 2.54 -3.52
C GLY A 671 23.62 1.11 -3.17
N ILE A 672 23.04 0.36 -4.09
CA ILE A 672 22.67 -1.05 -3.89
C ILE A 672 23.90 -1.94 -3.73
N GLU A 673 25.04 -1.59 -4.35
CA GLU A 673 26.28 -2.39 -4.24
C GLU A 673 26.87 -2.39 -2.83
N VAL A 674 26.63 -1.36 -2.03
CA VAL A 674 27.26 -1.12 -0.71
C VAL A 674 26.40 -1.69 0.44
N THR A 675 25.73 -2.81 0.28
CA THR A 675 24.82 -3.31 1.33
C THR A 675 25.50 -4.07 2.48
N GLY A 676 26.82 -4.38 2.40
CA GLY A 676 27.64 -4.90 3.50
C GLY A 676 27.26 -6.29 4.06
N GLN A 677 26.18 -6.88 3.63
CA GLN A 677 25.77 -8.24 3.92
C GLN A 677 25.55 -8.99 2.61
N SER A 678 25.77 -10.28 2.62
CA SER A 678 25.53 -11.18 1.49
C SER A 678 24.01 -11.19 1.15
N VAL A 679 23.53 -10.10 0.59
CA VAL A 679 22.37 -10.17 -0.26
C VAL A 679 22.75 -11.18 -1.33
N GLN A 680 21.96 -12.24 -1.50
CA GLN A 680 22.22 -13.17 -2.57
C GLN A 680 22.48 -12.32 -3.83
N PHE A 681 23.63 -12.52 -4.42
CA PHE A 681 24.17 -11.66 -5.50
C PHE A 681 23.14 -11.42 -6.62
N GLU A 682 22.26 -12.38 -6.83
CA GLU A 682 21.12 -12.32 -7.77
C GLU A 682 20.05 -11.28 -7.40
N GLN A 683 19.86 -10.95 -6.13
CA GLN A 683 18.83 -9.98 -5.71
C GLN A 683 19.12 -8.56 -6.18
N LYS A 684 20.40 -8.18 -6.32
CA LYS A 684 20.75 -6.85 -6.85
C LYS A 684 20.23 -6.63 -8.26
N PHE A 685 20.24 -7.69 -9.09
CA PHE A 685 19.76 -7.60 -10.47
C PHE A 685 18.25 -7.44 -10.56
N ASN A 686 17.49 -8.05 -9.63
CA ASN A 686 16.05 -7.81 -9.54
C ASN A 686 15.74 -6.32 -9.24
N TYR A 687 16.54 -5.67 -8.40
CA TYR A 687 16.40 -4.24 -8.12
C TYR A 687 16.90 -3.35 -9.27
N ARG A 688 17.90 -3.78 -10.04
CA ARG A 688 18.46 -3.01 -11.16
C ARG A 688 17.60 -3.05 -12.42
N ARG A 689 16.86 -4.13 -12.63
CA ARG A 689 16.01 -4.27 -13.82
C ARG A 689 15.03 -3.11 -14.04
N PRO A 690 14.24 -2.69 -13.04
CA PRO A 690 13.41 -1.48 -13.16
C PRO A 690 14.21 -0.25 -13.58
N MET A 691 15.45 -0.12 -13.10
CA MET A 691 16.30 1.03 -13.39
C MET A 691 16.76 1.05 -14.85
N TYR A 692 17.06 -0.11 -15.47
CA TYR A 692 17.36 -0.18 -16.90
C TYR A 692 16.17 0.27 -17.75
N ILE A 693 14.96 -0.18 -17.41
CA ILE A 693 13.73 0.24 -18.12
C ILE A 693 13.51 1.76 -17.98
N ILE A 694 13.75 2.31 -16.80
CA ILE A 694 13.66 3.75 -16.56
C ILE A 694 14.70 4.50 -17.40
N MET A 695 15.96 4.06 -17.42
CA MET A 695 17.03 4.69 -18.18
C MET A 695 16.73 4.68 -19.68
N GLU A 696 16.25 3.56 -20.22
CA GLU A 696 15.84 3.46 -21.63
C GLU A 696 14.74 4.49 -21.97
N TYR A 697 13.73 4.60 -21.12
CA TYR A 697 12.68 5.59 -21.30
C TYR A 697 13.20 7.03 -21.19
N LEU A 698 14.02 7.34 -20.18
CA LEU A 698 14.61 8.66 -19.99
C LEU A 698 15.50 9.06 -21.18
N TRP A 699 16.22 8.10 -21.78
CA TRP A 699 17.03 8.35 -22.96
C TRP A 699 16.21 8.80 -24.18
N SER A 700 14.93 8.44 -24.23
CA SER A 700 14.03 8.91 -25.29
C SER A 700 13.60 10.38 -25.14
N ILE A 701 13.89 11.00 -23.98
CA ILE A 701 13.54 12.39 -23.67
C ILE A 701 14.80 13.25 -23.75
N GLU A 702 14.83 14.22 -24.67
CA GLU A 702 16.02 15.02 -24.96
C GLU A 702 16.57 15.76 -23.72
N GLU A 703 15.70 16.32 -22.88
CA GLU A 703 16.12 16.98 -21.64
C GLU A 703 16.83 16.02 -20.69
N GLN A 704 16.33 14.79 -20.56
CA GLN A 704 16.94 13.77 -19.71
C GLN A 704 18.26 13.24 -20.26
N LYS A 705 18.39 13.11 -21.60
CA LYS A 705 19.69 12.85 -22.23
C LYS A 705 20.73 13.91 -21.87
N ASN A 706 20.33 15.17 -21.87
CA ASN A 706 21.24 16.25 -21.51
C ASN A 706 21.67 16.16 -20.03
N CYS A 707 20.83 15.62 -19.13
CA CYS A 707 21.22 15.32 -17.75
C CYS A 707 22.31 14.23 -17.71
N PHE A 708 22.19 13.15 -18.49
CA PHE A 708 23.25 12.13 -18.59
C PHE A 708 24.57 12.72 -19.13
N LYS A 709 24.51 13.53 -20.18
CA LYS A 709 25.69 14.21 -20.76
C LYS A 709 26.35 15.15 -19.75
N ALA A 710 25.56 15.87 -18.96
CA ALA A 710 26.10 16.74 -17.93
C ALA A 710 26.85 15.96 -16.83
N LEU A 711 26.33 14.79 -16.44
CA LEU A 711 27.00 13.90 -15.48
C LEU A 711 28.28 13.26 -16.06
N ASP A 712 28.34 12.96 -17.35
CA ASP A 712 29.56 12.53 -18.03
C ASP A 712 30.63 13.63 -18.01
N LEU A 713 30.25 14.87 -18.36
CA LEU A 713 31.16 16.00 -18.30
C LEU A 713 31.70 16.25 -16.89
N GLU A 714 30.84 16.15 -15.87
CA GLU A 714 31.25 16.21 -14.45
C GLU A 714 32.25 15.10 -14.13
N ALA A 715 32.01 13.88 -14.63
CA ALA A 715 32.87 12.74 -14.39
C ALA A 715 34.24 12.94 -15.05
N VAL A 716 34.28 13.30 -16.33
CA VAL A 716 35.53 13.53 -17.08
C VAL A 716 36.41 14.60 -16.42
N GLN A 717 35.81 15.65 -15.84
CA GLN A 717 36.54 16.71 -15.14
C GLN A 717 37.10 16.27 -13.80
N ASN A 718 36.54 15.21 -13.19
CA ASN A 718 36.83 14.77 -11.82
C ASN A 718 37.20 13.30 -11.73
N MET A 719 37.77 12.70 -12.79
CA MET A 719 38.10 11.27 -12.85
C MET A 719 38.98 10.79 -11.69
N GLU A 720 39.85 11.64 -11.20
CA GLU A 720 40.82 11.36 -10.12
C GLU A 720 40.38 11.91 -8.75
N ALA A 721 39.13 12.31 -8.60
CA ALA A 721 38.64 12.80 -7.32
C ALA A 721 38.67 11.68 -6.25
N VAL A 722 38.93 12.06 -4.99
CA VAL A 722 38.94 11.13 -3.83
C VAL A 722 37.62 10.37 -3.72
N ASP A 723 36.50 11.07 -3.94
CA ASP A 723 35.16 10.49 -4.11
C ASP A 723 34.85 10.49 -5.59
N PRO A 724 34.92 9.31 -6.25
CA PRO A 724 34.72 9.23 -7.70
C PRO A 724 33.30 9.71 -8.08
N PRO A 725 33.19 10.48 -9.18
CA PRO A 725 31.91 10.98 -9.66
C PRO A 725 30.88 9.87 -9.85
N ILE A 726 29.60 10.17 -9.58
CA ILE A 726 28.52 9.19 -9.60
C ILE A 726 28.40 8.48 -10.98
N PHE A 727 28.62 9.21 -12.07
CA PHE A 727 28.51 8.65 -13.40
C PHE A 727 29.65 7.64 -13.69
N LEU A 728 30.87 7.94 -13.26
CA LEU A 728 32.00 7.00 -13.36
C LEU A 728 31.77 5.70 -12.59
N ARG A 729 31.28 5.84 -11.34
CA ARG A 729 30.92 4.67 -10.51
C ARG A 729 29.80 3.84 -11.16
N PHE A 730 28.79 4.50 -11.70
CA PHE A 730 27.69 3.88 -12.43
C PHE A 730 28.19 3.09 -13.64
N ILE A 731 28.99 3.71 -14.54
CA ILE A 731 29.55 3.04 -15.74
C ILE A 731 30.41 1.85 -15.35
N ASN A 732 31.25 1.99 -14.33
CA ASN A 732 32.06 0.89 -13.81
C ASN A 732 31.20 -0.31 -13.38
N LEU A 733 30.13 -0.08 -12.63
CA LEU A 733 29.19 -1.11 -12.20
C LEU A 733 28.36 -1.70 -13.34
N LEU A 734 27.95 -0.88 -14.30
CA LEU A 734 27.19 -1.33 -15.47
C LEU A 734 28.04 -2.29 -16.35
N ILE A 735 29.32 -1.99 -16.51
CA ILE A 735 30.27 -2.89 -17.21
C ILE A 735 30.45 -4.19 -16.42
N ASN A 736 30.59 -4.13 -15.10
CA ASN A 736 30.68 -5.33 -14.25
C ASN A 736 29.42 -6.20 -14.37
N ASP A 737 28.24 -5.58 -14.34
CA ASP A 737 26.99 -6.29 -14.53
C ASP A 737 26.90 -6.95 -15.91
N ALA A 738 27.29 -6.24 -16.99
CA ALA A 738 27.31 -6.80 -18.33
C ALA A 738 28.25 -8.01 -18.42
N ILE A 739 29.48 -7.91 -17.89
CA ILE A 739 30.45 -9.02 -17.86
C ILE A 739 29.85 -10.21 -17.12
N PHE A 740 29.37 -10.01 -15.91
CA PHE A 740 28.84 -11.10 -15.09
C PHE A 740 27.64 -11.79 -15.77
N LEU A 741 26.62 -11.03 -16.15
CA LEU A 741 25.35 -11.57 -16.67
C LEU A 741 25.54 -12.31 -18.00
N LEU A 742 26.38 -11.77 -18.90
CA LEU A 742 26.64 -12.41 -20.19
C LEU A 742 27.52 -13.65 -20.03
N ASP A 743 28.51 -13.63 -19.14
CA ASP A 743 29.39 -14.77 -18.88
C ASP A 743 28.61 -15.94 -18.25
N GLU A 744 27.81 -15.66 -17.21
CA GLU A 744 26.91 -16.67 -16.60
C GLU A 744 25.90 -17.21 -17.62
N SER A 745 25.31 -16.33 -18.44
CA SER A 745 24.40 -16.75 -19.50
C SER A 745 25.08 -17.75 -20.47
N LEU A 746 26.28 -17.44 -20.97
CA LEU A 746 27.03 -18.31 -21.88
C LEU A 746 27.41 -19.62 -21.21
N SER A 747 27.84 -19.57 -19.95
CA SER A 747 28.16 -20.76 -19.15
C SER A 747 26.93 -21.66 -18.96
N ASN A 748 25.81 -21.11 -18.58
CA ASN A 748 24.55 -21.84 -18.41
C ASN A 748 24.06 -22.45 -19.73
N LEU A 749 24.13 -21.71 -20.84
CA LEU A 749 23.74 -22.20 -22.16
C LEU A 749 24.65 -23.36 -22.65
N GLN A 750 25.94 -23.31 -22.34
CA GLN A 750 26.89 -24.39 -22.67
C GLN A 750 26.55 -25.66 -21.87
N GLN A 751 26.22 -25.54 -20.59
CA GLN A 751 25.81 -26.66 -19.75
C GLN A 751 24.45 -27.24 -20.24
N ILE A 752 23.48 -26.40 -20.56
CA ILE A 752 22.19 -26.83 -21.14
C ILE A 752 22.42 -27.60 -22.43
N ARG A 753 23.27 -27.12 -23.34
CA ARG A 753 23.57 -27.79 -24.58
C ARG A 753 24.19 -29.16 -24.33
N THR A 754 25.13 -29.27 -23.35
CA THR A 754 25.75 -30.55 -22.98
C THR A 754 24.70 -31.55 -22.51
N LEU A 755 23.80 -31.14 -21.60
CA LEU A 755 22.73 -31.99 -21.09
C LEU A 755 21.73 -32.38 -22.19
N GLN A 756 21.34 -31.43 -23.08
CA GLN A 756 20.46 -31.70 -24.22
C GLN A 756 21.10 -32.67 -25.20
N THR A 757 22.40 -32.53 -25.48
CA THR A 757 23.15 -33.43 -26.35
C THR A 757 23.23 -34.86 -25.78
N ALA A 758 23.48 -35.00 -24.46
CA ALA A 758 23.46 -36.29 -23.77
C ALA A 758 22.08 -36.95 -23.81
N GLN A 759 21.03 -36.16 -23.66
CA GLN A 759 19.63 -36.61 -23.80
C GLN A 759 19.34 -37.08 -25.24
N ASP A 760 19.74 -36.32 -26.27
CA ASP A 760 19.53 -36.66 -27.67
C ASP A 760 20.26 -37.95 -28.12
N LYS A 761 21.41 -38.24 -27.52
CA LYS A 761 22.17 -39.46 -27.74
C LYS A 761 21.62 -40.68 -26.98
N GLY A 762 20.56 -40.51 -26.17
CA GLY A 762 19.96 -41.56 -25.37
C GLY A 762 20.82 -41.97 -24.14
N GLU A 763 21.81 -41.18 -23.75
CA GLU A 763 22.68 -41.48 -22.60
C GLU A 763 21.89 -41.55 -21.28
N TRP A 764 20.76 -40.81 -21.19
CA TRP A 764 19.88 -40.83 -20.04
C TRP A 764 19.01 -42.09 -19.94
N ASP A 765 18.79 -42.81 -21.02
CA ASP A 765 17.93 -44.00 -21.02
C ASP A 765 18.52 -45.15 -20.20
N SER A 766 19.86 -45.15 -20.07
CA SER A 766 20.63 -46.12 -19.30
C SER A 766 20.75 -45.73 -17.81
N LEU A 767 20.37 -44.54 -17.40
CA LEU A 767 20.51 -44.04 -16.03
C LEU A 767 19.35 -44.50 -15.13
N PRO A 768 19.60 -44.67 -13.82
CA PRO A 768 18.53 -44.87 -12.82
C PRO A 768 17.49 -43.74 -12.83
N ALA A 769 16.25 -44.05 -12.49
CA ALA A 769 15.16 -43.11 -12.51
C ALA A 769 15.44 -41.85 -11.66
N ASN A 770 16.13 -41.98 -10.52
CA ASN A 770 16.49 -40.85 -9.66
C ASN A 770 17.50 -39.93 -10.34
N GLU A 771 18.51 -40.45 -11.03
CA GLU A 771 19.50 -39.64 -11.73
C GLU A 771 18.89 -38.94 -12.94
N ARG A 772 18.01 -39.62 -13.67
CA ARG A 772 17.24 -38.99 -14.77
C ARG A 772 16.37 -37.83 -14.28
N SER A 773 15.67 -38.03 -13.16
CA SER A 773 14.87 -36.94 -12.54
C SER A 773 15.74 -35.79 -12.03
N GLN A 774 16.97 -36.09 -11.56
CA GLN A 774 17.94 -35.09 -11.15
C GLN A 774 18.45 -34.26 -12.35
N ASN A 775 18.74 -34.91 -13.46
CA ASN A 775 19.20 -34.25 -14.68
C ASN A 775 18.09 -33.36 -15.27
N LEU A 776 16.81 -33.78 -15.23
CA LEU A 776 15.69 -32.95 -15.63
C LEU A 776 15.56 -31.69 -14.76
N ARG A 777 15.58 -31.84 -13.43
CA ARG A 777 15.54 -30.71 -12.52
C ARG A 777 16.72 -29.76 -12.69
N ASN A 778 17.92 -30.29 -12.95
CA ASN A 778 19.11 -29.50 -13.24
C ASN A 778 18.94 -28.71 -14.55
N LEU A 779 18.41 -29.36 -15.60
CA LEU A 779 18.12 -28.68 -16.88
C LEU A 779 17.09 -27.56 -16.72
N GLU A 780 16.03 -27.79 -15.95
CA GLU A 780 15.02 -26.77 -15.65
C GLU A 780 15.62 -25.60 -14.87
N HIS A 781 16.45 -25.88 -13.85
CA HIS A 781 17.13 -24.86 -13.05
C HIS A 781 18.08 -24.01 -13.90
N LEU A 782 18.95 -24.64 -14.69
CA LEU A 782 19.84 -23.94 -15.61
C LEU A 782 19.06 -23.12 -16.64
N GLY A 783 17.93 -23.64 -17.11
CA GLY A 783 17.05 -22.92 -18.03
C GLY A 783 16.47 -21.64 -17.42
N MET A 784 16.04 -21.69 -16.16
CA MET A 784 15.57 -20.50 -15.44
C MET A 784 16.69 -19.49 -15.24
N MET A 785 17.89 -19.91 -14.85
CA MET A 785 19.06 -19.03 -14.68
C MET A 785 19.46 -18.40 -16.00
N ALA A 786 19.66 -19.20 -17.07
CA ALA A 786 20.00 -18.69 -18.40
C ALA A 786 18.97 -17.67 -18.93
N LYS A 787 17.68 -17.92 -18.70
CA LYS A 787 16.62 -16.98 -19.07
C LYS A 787 16.74 -15.65 -18.34
N PHE A 788 17.00 -15.70 -17.05
CA PHE A 788 17.18 -14.51 -16.21
C PHE A 788 18.40 -13.69 -16.67
N ASP A 789 19.56 -14.37 -16.82
CA ASP A 789 20.81 -13.74 -17.23
C ASP A 789 20.73 -13.15 -18.65
N ASN A 790 20.06 -13.84 -19.60
CA ASN A 790 19.86 -13.34 -20.96
C ASN A 790 19.01 -12.08 -21.02
N ILE A 791 17.93 -12.02 -20.24
CA ILE A 791 17.06 -10.84 -20.19
C ILE A 791 17.84 -9.63 -19.67
N LEU A 792 18.53 -9.80 -18.54
CA LEU A 792 19.26 -8.70 -17.89
C LEU A 792 20.55 -8.34 -18.65
N GLY A 793 21.27 -9.31 -19.18
CA GLY A 793 22.45 -9.08 -20.01
C GLY A 793 22.10 -8.29 -21.28
N LYS A 794 20.97 -8.59 -21.92
CA LYS A 794 20.46 -7.82 -23.04
C LYS A 794 20.12 -6.38 -22.62
N ASP A 795 19.44 -6.20 -21.48
CA ASP A 795 19.10 -4.88 -20.97
C ASP A 795 20.38 -4.05 -20.69
N THR A 796 21.43 -4.64 -20.09
CA THR A 796 22.71 -3.94 -19.84
C THR A 796 23.43 -3.53 -21.13
N ILE A 797 23.51 -4.41 -22.13
CA ILE A 797 24.10 -4.08 -23.43
C ILE A 797 23.31 -2.98 -24.16
N ASN A 798 21.98 -3.04 -24.09
CA ASN A 798 21.13 -2.01 -24.67
C ASN A 798 21.41 -0.63 -24.03
N ILE A 799 21.53 -0.55 -22.69
CA ILE A 799 21.89 0.70 -22.01
C ILE A 799 23.28 1.18 -22.42
N LEU A 800 24.29 0.30 -22.49
CA LEU A 800 25.61 0.67 -23.00
C LEU A 800 25.55 1.23 -24.42
N LYS A 801 24.80 0.59 -25.32
CA LYS A 801 24.59 1.08 -26.69
C LYS A 801 23.94 2.46 -26.71
N LEU A 802 22.88 2.66 -25.91
CA LEU A 802 22.19 3.95 -25.84
C LEU A 802 23.13 5.04 -25.32
N LEU A 803 23.85 4.81 -24.24
CA LEU A 803 24.76 5.81 -23.67
C LEU A 803 25.90 6.14 -24.63
N THR A 804 26.57 5.14 -25.21
CA THR A 804 27.70 5.34 -26.13
C THR A 804 27.31 6.05 -27.43
N SER A 805 26.02 6.08 -27.80
CA SER A 805 25.57 6.77 -29.03
C SER A 805 25.84 8.27 -28.98
N GLU A 806 25.89 8.88 -27.78
CA GLU A 806 26.09 10.33 -27.64
C GLU A 806 27.10 10.70 -26.52
N ILE A 807 27.57 9.71 -25.75
CA ILE A 807 28.54 9.87 -24.65
C ILE A 807 29.78 9.03 -24.99
N SER A 808 30.93 9.63 -24.99
CA SER A 808 32.21 8.95 -25.19
C SER A 808 33.28 9.25 -24.12
N GLY A 809 33.12 10.35 -23.38
CA GLY A 809 34.12 10.85 -22.44
C GLY A 809 34.57 9.81 -21.42
N THR A 810 33.67 9.38 -20.54
CA THR A 810 33.98 8.39 -19.51
C THR A 810 34.35 7.01 -20.09
N PHE A 811 33.72 6.57 -21.20
CA PHE A 811 34.00 5.26 -21.81
C PHE A 811 35.40 5.16 -22.44
N CYS A 812 35.94 6.28 -22.93
CA CYS A 812 37.21 6.35 -23.59
C CYS A 812 38.33 6.88 -22.71
N ASP A 813 38.07 7.11 -21.43
CA ASP A 813 39.11 7.50 -20.46
C ASP A 813 40.12 6.36 -20.25
N PRO A 814 41.40 6.65 -20.07
CA PRO A 814 42.43 5.63 -19.85
C PRO A 814 42.16 4.64 -18.70
N SER A 815 41.39 5.08 -17.67
CA SER A 815 41.04 4.20 -16.55
C SER A 815 39.96 3.17 -16.90
N MET A 816 39.16 3.41 -17.94
CA MET A 816 37.97 2.61 -18.30
C MET A 816 38.09 1.90 -19.67
N VAL A 817 38.77 2.51 -20.62
CA VAL A 817 38.73 2.13 -22.04
C VAL A 817 39.14 0.68 -22.30
N ASP A 818 40.18 0.18 -21.61
CA ASP A 818 40.67 -1.21 -21.77
C ASP A 818 39.62 -2.22 -21.34
N ARG A 819 38.89 -1.91 -20.26
CA ARG A 819 37.83 -2.80 -19.77
C ARG A 819 36.64 -2.85 -20.72
N VAL A 820 36.28 -1.70 -21.30
CA VAL A 820 35.21 -1.62 -22.30
C VAL A 820 35.62 -2.43 -23.54
N ALA A 821 36.82 -2.22 -24.07
CA ALA A 821 37.32 -2.93 -25.23
C ALA A 821 37.42 -4.46 -25.00
N ALA A 822 38.00 -4.88 -23.86
CA ALA A 822 38.15 -6.30 -23.52
C ALA A 822 36.78 -6.99 -23.37
N MET A 823 35.82 -6.35 -22.73
CA MET A 823 34.46 -6.87 -22.59
C MET A 823 33.79 -7.07 -23.95
N LEU A 824 33.82 -6.06 -24.82
CA LEU A 824 33.20 -6.13 -26.14
C LEU A 824 33.86 -7.22 -27.02
N ASN A 825 35.22 -7.27 -27.05
CA ASN A 825 35.96 -8.28 -27.80
C ASN A 825 35.63 -9.71 -27.32
N TYR A 826 35.58 -9.91 -26.00
CA TYR A 826 35.30 -11.22 -25.42
C TYR A 826 33.90 -11.72 -25.82
N PHE A 827 32.86 -10.89 -25.65
CA PHE A 827 31.51 -11.31 -25.97
C PHE A 827 31.28 -11.43 -27.48
N LEU A 828 31.84 -10.53 -28.27
CA LEU A 828 31.75 -10.64 -29.72
C LEU A 828 32.41 -11.93 -30.20
N LEU A 829 33.60 -12.27 -29.71
CA LEU A 829 34.32 -13.53 -30.05
C LEU A 829 33.52 -14.77 -29.73
N ASN A 830 32.87 -14.82 -28.56
CA ASN A 830 32.01 -15.93 -28.17
C ASN A 830 30.78 -16.08 -29.07
N LEU A 831 30.19 -14.98 -29.50
CA LEU A 831 28.92 -14.97 -30.28
C LEU A 831 29.19 -15.21 -31.79
N VAL A 832 30.31 -14.76 -32.32
CA VAL A 832 30.56 -14.82 -33.79
C VAL A 832 31.71 -15.79 -34.16
N GLY A 833 32.61 -16.06 -33.23
CA GLY A 833 33.81 -16.84 -33.42
C GLY A 833 33.55 -18.33 -33.64
N PRO A 834 34.64 -19.13 -33.66
CA PRO A 834 34.56 -20.57 -33.93
C PRO A 834 33.79 -21.35 -32.86
N ASN A 835 33.78 -20.87 -31.59
CA ASN A 835 33.13 -21.54 -30.46
C ASN A 835 31.61 -21.24 -30.32
N LYS A 836 31.03 -20.43 -31.20
CA LYS A 836 29.59 -20.05 -31.13
C LYS A 836 28.62 -21.22 -31.14
N ASP A 837 29.04 -22.38 -31.66
CA ASP A 837 28.20 -23.56 -31.68
C ASP A 837 28.06 -24.21 -30.29
N ASN A 838 28.89 -23.84 -29.31
CA ASN A 838 28.77 -24.30 -27.93
C ASN A 838 27.53 -23.78 -27.24
N PHE A 839 26.96 -22.72 -27.73
CA PHE A 839 25.74 -22.04 -27.18
C PHE A 839 24.47 -22.36 -27.97
N LYS A 840 24.50 -23.31 -28.89
CA LYS A 840 23.33 -23.74 -29.66
C LYS A 840 22.43 -24.64 -28.82
N VAL A 841 21.39 -24.11 -28.26
CA VAL A 841 20.33 -24.82 -27.56
C VAL A 841 19.16 -25.16 -28.51
N ARG A 842 18.28 -26.13 -28.16
CA ARG A 842 17.16 -26.59 -28.99
C ARG A 842 16.19 -25.44 -29.31
N ASP A 843 15.76 -24.70 -28.27
CA ASP A 843 14.90 -23.53 -28.42
C ASP A 843 15.53 -22.30 -27.76
N LYS A 844 16.01 -21.38 -28.58
CA LYS A 844 16.58 -20.12 -28.11
C LYS A 844 15.54 -19.20 -27.50
N LYS A 845 14.27 -19.29 -27.92
CA LYS A 845 13.20 -18.43 -27.42
C LYS A 845 12.80 -18.78 -26.00
N GLU A 846 12.87 -20.06 -25.66
CA GLU A 846 12.61 -20.54 -24.31
C GLU A 846 13.53 -19.87 -23.28
N PHE A 847 14.81 -19.71 -23.62
CA PHE A 847 15.82 -19.11 -22.76
C PHE A 847 15.99 -17.58 -22.99
N HIS A 848 15.16 -16.95 -23.79
CA HIS A 848 15.32 -15.56 -24.23
C HIS A 848 16.70 -15.23 -24.81
N PHE A 849 17.40 -16.22 -25.37
CA PHE A 849 18.70 -16.06 -25.96
C PHE A 849 18.58 -15.50 -27.38
N ASP A 850 19.01 -14.26 -27.56
CA ASP A 850 18.92 -13.50 -28.82
C ASP A 850 20.30 -13.03 -29.28
N PRO A 851 21.17 -13.96 -29.72
CA PRO A 851 22.52 -13.63 -30.11
C PRO A 851 22.59 -12.68 -31.31
N ALA A 852 21.57 -12.69 -32.19
CA ALA A 852 21.54 -11.80 -33.37
C ALA A 852 21.45 -10.33 -32.94
N ASN A 853 20.49 -9.98 -32.10
CA ASN A 853 20.34 -8.62 -31.59
C ASN A 853 21.50 -8.22 -30.65
N THR A 854 22.02 -9.15 -29.85
CA THR A 854 23.20 -8.86 -29.02
C THR A 854 24.43 -8.53 -29.85
N VAL A 855 24.69 -9.25 -30.97
CA VAL A 855 25.77 -8.92 -31.91
C VAL A 855 25.55 -7.56 -32.55
N LEU A 856 24.34 -7.25 -33.00
CA LEU A 856 24.01 -5.92 -33.55
C LEU A 856 24.29 -4.82 -32.53
N ASP A 857 23.84 -4.98 -31.28
CA ASP A 857 24.02 -3.97 -30.23
C ASP A 857 25.52 -3.78 -29.89
N ILE A 858 26.31 -4.86 -29.79
CA ILE A 858 27.75 -4.80 -29.58
C ILE A 858 28.45 -4.08 -30.76
N CYS A 859 28.08 -4.42 -32.00
CA CYS A 859 28.64 -3.76 -33.18
C CYS A 859 28.33 -2.26 -33.22
N HIS A 860 27.12 -1.87 -32.78
CA HIS A 860 26.79 -0.44 -32.65
C HIS A 860 27.64 0.26 -31.58
N ILE A 861 28.00 -0.39 -30.48
CA ILE A 861 28.89 0.20 -29.47
C ILE A 861 30.28 0.48 -30.09
N TYR A 862 30.82 -0.46 -30.87
CA TYR A 862 32.09 -0.23 -31.58
C TYR A 862 32.02 0.98 -32.54
N THR A 863 30.97 1.05 -33.33
CA THR A 863 30.79 2.17 -34.29
C THR A 863 30.52 3.50 -33.58
N ASN A 864 29.84 3.50 -32.46
CA ASN A 864 29.63 4.68 -31.63
C ASN A 864 30.97 5.27 -31.11
N LEU A 865 31.88 4.41 -30.68
CA LEU A 865 33.17 4.81 -30.10
C LEU A 865 34.34 4.89 -31.10
N GLN A 866 34.12 4.60 -32.38
CA GLN A 866 35.14 4.50 -33.43
C GLN A 866 36.02 5.74 -33.62
N ASN A 867 35.53 6.91 -33.21
CA ASN A 867 36.27 8.17 -33.37
C ASN A 867 37.28 8.41 -32.23
N SER A 868 37.27 7.58 -31.20
CA SER A 868 38.24 7.66 -30.11
C SER A 868 39.50 6.84 -30.42
N LYS A 869 40.65 7.52 -30.52
CA LYS A 869 41.93 6.86 -30.70
C LYS A 869 42.26 5.89 -29.54
N PRO A 870 42.11 6.29 -28.25
CA PRO A 870 42.32 5.38 -27.11
C PRO A 870 41.50 4.10 -27.22
N PHE A 871 40.23 4.19 -27.68
CA PHE A 871 39.36 3.02 -27.80
C PHE A 871 39.83 2.08 -28.90
N CYS A 872 40.19 2.64 -30.09
CA CYS A 872 40.67 1.80 -31.18
C CYS A 872 41.97 1.05 -30.80
N LEU A 873 42.88 1.69 -30.09
CA LEU A 873 44.10 1.07 -29.55
C LEU A 873 43.78 0.02 -28.50
N ALA A 874 42.91 0.30 -27.55
CA ALA A 874 42.52 -0.65 -26.51
C ALA A 874 41.88 -1.92 -27.12
N VAL A 875 41.10 -1.80 -28.19
CA VAL A 875 40.53 -2.93 -28.94
C VAL A 875 41.65 -3.81 -29.53
N SER A 876 42.67 -3.22 -30.18
CA SER A 876 43.78 -4.01 -30.78
C SER A 876 44.74 -4.58 -29.77
N GLN A 877 44.89 -3.93 -28.60
CA GLN A 877 45.83 -4.34 -27.56
C GLN A 877 45.28 -5.44 -26.63
N ASP A 878 43.97 -5.80 -26.73
CA ASP A 878 43.44 -6.92 -25.98
C ASP A 878 43.95 -8.28 -26.48
N GLY A 879 45.07 -8.72 -25.99
CA GLY A 879 45.72 -9.96 -26.41
C GLY A 879 44.99 -11.27 -26.10
N ARG A 880 43.82 -11.20 -25.39
CA ARG A 880 43.04 -12.37 -25.03
C ARG A 880 41.94 -12.69 -26.03
N SER A 881 41.21 -11.69 -26.46
CA SER A 881 39.96 -11.85 -27.23
C SER A 881 40.02 -11.20 -28.62
N TYR A 882 40.96 -10.27 -28.86
CA TYR A 882 41.14 -9.65 -30.14
C TYR A 882 41.98 -10.47 -31.08
N SER A 883 41.57 -10.58 -32.32
CA SER A 883 42.36 -11.02 -33.46
C SER A 883 41.86 -10.28 -34.72
N PRO A 884 42.70 -10.10 -35.73
CA PRO A 884 42.28 -9.48 -37.00
C PRO A 884 41.05 -10.15 -37.63
N LYS A 885 40.82 -11.43 -37.35
CA LYS A 885 39.67 -12.20 -37.85
C LYS A 885 38.39 -11.95 -37.08
N LEU A 886 38.46 -11.29 -35.92
CA LEU A 886 37.26 -11.05 -35.09
C LEU A 886 36.16 -10.31 -35.85
N PHE A 887 36.52 -9.24 -36.51
CA PHE A 887 35.59 -8.43 -37.29
C PHE A 887 35.18 -9.11 -38.62
N GLU A 888 36.05 -9.95 -39.25
CA GLU A 888 35.63 -10.78 -40.37
C GLU A 888 34.50 -11.76 -39.96
N TYR A 889 34.63 -12.40 -38.79
CA TYR A 889 33.57 -13.25 -38.25
C TYR A 889 32.29 -12.45 -37.94
N ALA A 890 32.43 -11.23 -37.44
CA ALA A 890 31.30 -10.33 -37.16
C ALA A 890 30.56 -9.96 -38.48
N GLU A 891 31.30 -9.56 -39.52
CA GLU A 891 30.74 -9.27 -40.85
C GLU A 891 29.96 -10.45 -41.43
N GLN A 892 30.54 -11.67 -41.35
CA GLN A 892 29.88 -12.88 -41.84
C GLN A 892 28.56 -13.16 -41.08
N VAL A 893 28.50 -12.86 -39.80
CA VAL A 893 27.27 -13.01 -39.00
C VAL A 893 26.29 -11.89 -39.35
N LEU A 894 26.75 -10.63 -39.46
CA LEU A 894 25.92 -9.47 -39.82
C LEU A 894 25.24 -9.66 -41.21
N VAL A 895 25.98 -10.22 -42.20
CA VAL A 895 25.37 -10.57 -43.51
C VAL A 895 24.21 -11.56 -43.36
N ARG A 896 24.36 -12.57 -42.46
CA ARG A 896 23.32 -13.60 -42.25
C ARG A 896 22.10 -13.09 -41.49
N ILE A 897 22.29 -12.13 -40.59
CA ILE A 897 21.21 -11.59 -39.76
C ILE A 897 20.60 -10.32 -40.32
N GLY A 898 21.10 -9.82 -41.47
CA GLY A 898 20.56 -8.63 -42.10
C GLY A 898 21.07 -7.31 -41.51
N GLY A 899 22.37 -7.22 -41.16
CA GLY A 899 22.99 -6.05 -40.53
C GLY A 899 23.02 -4.75 -41.35
N GLY A 900 22.62 -4.80 -42.64
CA GLY A 900 22.50 -3.60 -43.48
C GLY A 900 23.75 -2.73 -43.53
N GLN A 901 23.62 -1.44 -43.28
CA GLN A 901 24.69 -0.44 -43.27
C GLN A 901 25.81 -0.77 -42.26
N LEU A 902 25.47 -1.38 -41.10
CA LEU A 902 26.42 -1.72 -40.04
C LEU A 902 27.56 -2.63 -40.54
N ILE A 903 27.33 -3.45 -41.58
CA ILE A 903 28.35 -4.31 -42.17
C ILE A 903 29.52 -3.45 -42.67
N GLY A 904 29.22 -2.39 -43.48
CA GLY A 904 30.24 -1.46 -43.97
C GLY A 904 30.94 -0.69 -42.86
N GLU A 905 30.17 -0.24 -41.85
CA GLU A 905 30.70 0.52 -40.72
C GLU A 905 31.69 -0.33 -39.86
N ILE A 906 31.42 -1.61 -39.67
CA ILE A 906 32.31 -2.52 -38.93
C ILE A 906 33.55 -2.83 -39.74
N SER A 907 33.43 -2.99 -41.10
CA SER A 907 34.58 -3.16 -41.97
C SER A 907 35.51 -1.94 -41.94
N ASP A 908 34.96 -0.73 -42.01
CA ASP A 908 35.72 0.52 -41.89
C ASP A 908 36.39 0.66 -40.52
N PHE A 909 35.68 0.27 -39.43
CA PHE A 909 36.22 0.24 -38.10
C PHE A 909 37.39 -0.73 -37.98
N ALA A 910 37.27 -1.95 -38.51
CA ALA A 910 38.33 -2.95 -38.54
C ALA A 910 39.59 -2.45 -39.24
N LEU A 911 39.45 -1.80 -40.40
CA LEU A 911 40.54 -1.17 -41.12
C LEU A 911 41.22 -0.06 -40.30
N LYS A 912 40.44 0.75 -39.63
CA LYS A 912 40.92 1.83 -38.76
C LYS A 912 41.70 1.30 -37.55
N VAL A 913 41.19 0.28 -36.88
CA VAL A 913 41.87 -0.41 -35.76
C VAL A 913 43.18 -1.02 -36.24
N HIS A 914 43.17 -1.70 -37.40
CA HIS A 914 44.36 -2.31 -37.95
C HIS A 914 45.46 -1.31 -38.29
N ARG A 915 45.08 -0.19 -38.90
CA ARG A 915 46.04 0.89 -39.21
C ARG A 915 46.63 1.51 -37.95
N MET A 916 45.80 1.80 -36.95
CA MET A 916 46.26 2.36 -35.67
C MET A 916 47.14 1.37 -34.90
N ASP A 917 46.85 0.07 -34.95
CA ASP A 917 47.65 -0.99 -34.36
C ASP A 917 49.03 -1.06 -35.01
N GLN A 918 49.11 -0.96 -36.36
CA GLN A 918 50.37 -0.93 -37.08
C GLN A 918 51.23 0.30 -36.74
N GLU A 919 50.61 1.48 -36.70
CA GLU A 919 51.26 2.73 -36.27
C GLU A 919 51.80 2.62 -34.85
N GLU A 920 51.03 2.06 -33.91
CA GLU A 920 51.43 1.91 -32.53
C GLU A 920 52.54 0.83 -32.36
N LYS A 921 52.42 -0.32 -33.07
CA LYS A 921 53.48 -1.34 -33.04
C LYS A 921 54.79 -0.82 -33.61
N ALA A 922 54.73 -0.02 -34.67
CA ALA A 922 55.90 0.61 -35.21
C ALA A 922 56.54 1.57 -34.19
N GLN A 923 55.72 2.33 -33.45
CA GLN A 923 56.23 3.16 -32.34
C GLN A 923 56.74 2.32 -31.14
N GLN A 924 56.05 1.24 -30.81
CA GLN A 924 56.50 0.34 -29.72
C GLN A 924 57.78 -0.42 -30.08
N GLU A 925 57.95 -0.83 -31.35
CA GLU A 925 59.25 -1.39 -31.81
C GLU A 925 60.38 -0.41 -31.63
N ALA A 926 60.17 0.88 -31.87
CA ALA A 926 61.11 1.93 -31.59
C ALA A 926 61.43 2.13 -30.11
N LEU A 927 60.52 1.70 -29.23
CA LEU A 927 60.62 1.85 -27.77
C LEU A 927 60.88 0.51 -27.04
N THR A 928 61.21 -0.56 -27.78
CA THR A 928 61.42 -1.93 -27.21
C THR A 928 62.57 -2.00 -26.24
N ASP A 929 63.58 -1.14 -26.38
CA ASP A 929 64.79 -1.11 -25.53
C ASP A 929 64.59 -0.20 -24.29
N ALA A 930 63.33 0.00 -23.83
CA ALA A 930 63.07 0.81 -22.67
C ALA A 930 63.74 0.22 -21.41
N PRO A 931 64.40 1.02 -20.61
CA PRO A 931 64.96 0.59 -19.29
C PRO A 931 63.85 0.04 -18.40
N ASP A 932 64.18 -1.02 -17.61
CA ASP A 932 63.19 -1.66 -16.71
C ASP A 932 62.58 -0.65 -15.73
N ASP A 933 63.33 0.38 -15.32
CA ASP A 933 62.85 1.42 -14.43
C ASP A 933 61.78 2.36 -15.06
N PHE A 934 61.60 2.30 -16.39
CA PHE A 934 60.60 3.08 -17.13
C PHE A 934 59.32 2.26 -17.34
N LEU A 935 59.34 0.97 -17.05
CA LEU A 935 58.21 0.07 -17.22
C LEU A 935 57.36 -0.01 -15.95
N ASP A 936 56.03 0.01 -16.16
CA ASP A 936 55.08 -0.25 -15.07
C ASP A 936 55.24 -1.68 -14.55
N PRO A 937 55.46 -1.89 -13.24
CA PRO A 937 55.73 -3.22 -12.68
C PRO A 937 54.56 -4.19 -12.75
N ILE A 938 53.32 -3.69 -13.02
CA ILE A 938 52.10 -4.46 -13.15
C ILE A 938 51.82 -4.79 -14.62
N MET A 939 51.83 -3.76 -15.47
CA MET A 939 51.46 -3.86 -16.87
C MET A 939 52.61 -4.20 -17.78
N SER A 940 53.87 -4.02 -17.31
CA SER A 940 55.09 -4.16 -18.11
C SER A 940 55.09 -3.31 -19.37
N THR A 941 54.41 -2.18 -19.34
CA THR A 941 54.38 -1.18 -20.39
C THR A 941 55.12 0.08 -19.97
N LEU A 942 55.56 0.88 -20.93
CA LEU A 942 56.21 2.18 -20.70
C LEU A 942 55.25 3.10 -19.89
N MET A 943 55.72 3.62 -18.77
CA MET A 943 54.90 4.55 -17.96
C MET A 943 54.78 5.89 -18.67
N LEU A 944 53.56 6.33 -18.88
CA LEU A 944 53.26 7.67 -19.50
C LEU A 944 53.18 8.75 -18.39
N ASP A 945 52.70 8.43 -17.24
CA ASP A 945 52.60 9.33 -16.08
C ASP A 945 52.98 8.59 -14.77
N PRO A 946 54.27 8.41 -14.50
CA PRO A 946 54.73 7.66 -13.35
C PRO A 946 54.40 8.36 -12.03
N VAL A 947 53.86 7.62 -11.07
CA VAL A 947 53.48 8.06 -9.76
C VAL A 947 54.02 7.12 -8.67
N ILE A 948 54.38 7.66 -7.51
CA ILE A 948 54.86 6.93 -6.37
C ILE A 948 53.72 6.65 -5.39
N LEU A 949 53.51 5.38 -5.03
CA LEU A 949 52.56 5.05 -3.98
C LEU A 949 53.18 5.32 -2.61
N PRO A 950 52.55 6.12 -1.72
CA PRO A 950 53.20 6.61 -0.51
C PRO A 950 53.55 5.53 0.49
N SER A 951 52.77 4.41 0.54
CA SER A 951 52.92 3.35 1.51
C SER A 951 53.92 2.28 1.06
N SER A 952 53.87 1.82 -0.17
CA SER A 952 54.77 0.79 -0.73
C SER A 952 56.06 1.38 -1.31
N LYS A 953 56.08 2.67 -1.62
CA LYS A 953 57.16 3.37 -2.34
C LYS A 953 57.43 2.86 -3.76
N VAL A 954 56.50 2.10 -4.30
CA VAL A 954 56.57 1.58 -5.68
C VAL A 954 56.09 2.66 -6.63
N THR A 955 56.80 2.76 -7.78
CA THR A 955 56.35 3.66 -8.88
C THR A 955 55.53 2.84 -9.86
N VAL A 956 54.37 3.29 -10.23
CA VAL A 956 53.45 2.72 -11.21
C VAL A 956 52.95 3.82 -12.16
N ASP A 957 52.36 3.43 -13.27
CA ASP A 957 51.65 4.41 -14.11
C ASP A 957 50.37 4.90 -13.41
N ARG A 958 50.10 6.19 -13.53
CA ARG A 958 48.90 6.83 -12.94
C ARG A 958 47.60 6.14 -13.36
N ALA A 959 47.48 5.74 -14.64
CA ALA A 959 46.29 5.05 -15.14
C ALA A 959 46.12 3.65 -14.50
N THR A 960 47.22 2.96 -14.20
CA THR A 960 47.21 1.66 -13.53
C THR A 960 46.64 1.77 -12.10
N ILE A 961 47.14 2.72 -11.32
CA ILE A 961 46.66 2.91 -9.92
C ILE A 961 45.24 3.50 -9.91
N ALA A 962 44.91 4.44 -10.79
CA ALA A 962 43.56 4.98 -10.86
C ALA A 962 42.52 3.89 -11.13
N ARG A 963 42.81 2.99 -12.05
CA ARG A 963 41.93 1.81 -12.34
C ARG A 963 41.75 0.90 -11.12
N HIS A 964 42.81 0.65 -10.37
CA HIS A 964 42.76 -0.19 -9.16
C HIS A 964 41.88 0.47 -8.09
N LEU A 965 42.08 1.76 -7.82
CA LEU A 965 41.37 2.51 -6.79
C LEU A 965 39.86 2.70 -7.06
N LEU A 966 39.41 2.55 -8.30
CA LEU A 966 37.98 2.48 -8.63
C LEU A 966 37.28 1.22 -8.04
N SER A 967 38.04 0.15 -7.87
CA SER A 967 37.52 -1.14 -7.37
C SER A 967 37.89 -1.41 -5.92
N ASP A 968 39.09 -1.03 -5.51
CA ASP A 968 39.63 -1.26 -4.16
C ASP A 968 40.48 -0.04 -3.74
N GLN A 969 40.06 0.71 -2.74
CA GLN A 969 40.74 1.89 -2.23
C GLN A 969 41.94 1.50 -1.35
N SER A 970 42.82 0.71 -1.90
CA SER A 970 44.04 0.24 -1.24
C SER A 970 45.26 0.23 -2.17
N ASP A 971 46.45 0.29 -1.59
CA ASP A 971 47.70 0.09 -2.30
C ASP A 971 47.84 -1.39 -2.73
N MET A 972 47.97 -1.62 -4.04
CA MET A 972 47.97 -2.97 -4.64
C MET A 972 49.12 -3.88 -4.19
N PHE A 973 50.18 -3.32 -3.59
CA PHE A 973 51.34 -4.07 -3.14
C PHE A 973 51.28 -4.47 -1.67
N ASN A 974 50.68 -3.63 -0.82
CA ASN A 974 50.66 -3.87 0.63
C ASN A 974 49.26 -3.75 1.27
N ARG A 975 48.23 -3.49 0.48
CA ARG A 975 46.79 -3.34 0.91
C ARG A 975 46.53 -2.25 1.96
N SER A 976 47.45 -1.31 2.11
CA SER A 976 47.20 -0.13 2.95
C SER A 976 46.14 0.77 2.33
N PRO A 977 45.23 1.40 3.10
CA PRO A 977 44.28 2.36 2.54
C PRO A 977 44.97 3.43 1.70
N LEU A 978 44.49 3.66 0.50
CA LEU A 978 45.06 4.60 -0.46
C LEU A 978 43.96 5.28 -1.26
N THR A 979 44.13 6.60 -1.48
CA THR A 979 43.25 7.40 -2.33
C THR A 979 44.09 8.18 -3.36
N MET A 980 43.46 8.62 -4.48
CA MET A 980 44.20 9.28 -5.56
C MET A 980 44.91 10.56 -5.17
N ASP A 981 44.40 11.33 -4.20
CA ASP A 981 44.99 12.55 -3.68
C ASP A 981 46.30 12.30 -2.89
N GLN A 982 46.56 11.08 -2.42
CA GLN A 982 47.74 10.66 -1.69
C GLN A 982 48.86 10.22 -2.62
N VAL A 983 48.56 9.95 -3.88
CA VAL A 983 49.52 9.48 -4.87
C VAL A 983 50.47 10.63 -5.30
N ILE A 984 51.76 10.38 -5.27
CA ILE A 984 52.75 11.42 -5.48
C ILE A 984 53.29 11.34 -6.91
N PRO A 985 53.15 12.43 -7.72
CA PRO A 985 53.74 12.44 -9.08
C PRO A 985 55.24 12.28 -9.06
N ASN A 986 55.79 11.35 -9.85
CA ASN A 986 57.25 11.17 -10.04
C ASN A 986 57.69 12.02 -11.24
N THR A 987 57.77 13.33 -11.03
CA THR A 987 58.12 14.29 -12.11
C THR A 987 59.55 14.11 -12.62
N GLU A 988 60.46 13.62 -11.81
CA GLU A 988 61.86 13.34 -12.22
C GLU A 988 61.92 12.15 -13.19
N LEU A 989 61.25 11.08 -12.87
CA LEU A 989 61.19 9.90 -13.74
C LEU A 989 60.42 10.23 -15.02
N LYS A 990 59.35 10.97 -14.95
CA LYS A 990 58.55 11.44 -16.11
C LYS A 990 59.45 12.21 -17.08
N ALA A 991 60.21 13.17 -16.57
CA ALA A 991 61.11 13.96 -17.42
C ALA A 991 62.20 13.10 -18.09
N LYS A 992 62.69 12.04 -17.43
CA LYS A 992 63.64 11.09 -18.00
C LYS A 992 62.97 10.25 -19.09
N ILE A 993 61.78 9.77 -18.85
CA ILE A 993 60.99 8.97 -19.83
C ILE A 993 60.67 9.82 -21.06
N ASP A 994 60.17 11.04 -20.87
CA ASP A 994 59.79 11.96 -21.99
C ASP A 994 61.02 12.36 -22.84
N ALA A 995 62.19 12.48 -22.24
CA ALA A 995 63.44 12.77 -22.95
C ALA A 995 63.88 11.56 -23.81
N TRP A 996 63.85 10.37 -23.19
CA TRP A 996 64.20 9.11 -23.85
C TRP A 996 63.25 8.76 -25.01
N VAL A 997 61.95 8.92 -24.82
CA VAL A 997 60.92 8.73 -25.84
C VAL A 997 61.16 9.65 -27.04
N ARG A 998 61.41 10.91 -26.80
CA ARG A 998 61.68 11.90 -27.86
C ARG A 998 62.94 11.53 -28.65
N GLU A 999 64.01 11.08 -28.00
CA GLU A 999 65.22 10.65 -28.63
C GLU A 999 65.02 9.43 -29.52
N LYS A 1000 64.35 8.40 -29.02
CA LYS A 1000 64.02 7.17 -29.72
C LYS A 1000 63.10 7.39 -30.91
N LEU A 1001 62.04 8.19 -30.77
CA LEU A 1001 61.18 8.50 -31.88
C LEU A 1001 61.85 9.37 -32.96
N ALA A 1002 62.82 10.22 -32.63
CA ALA A 1002 63.62 10.94 -33.57
C ALA A 1002 64.52 10.01 -34.39
N GLU A 1003 65.25 9.09 -33.70
CA GLU A 1003 66.05 8.01 -34.34
C GLU A 1003 65.22 7.17 -35.30
N TYR A 1004 64.02 6.76 -34.87
CA TYR A 1004 63.10 5.96 -35.69
C TYR A 1004 62.63 6.72 -36.96
N ASN A 1005 62.20 7.95 -36.81
CA ASN A 1005 61.76 8.78 -37.95
C ASN A 1005 62.91 9.05 -38.94
N GLU A 1006 64.15 9.25 -38.50
CA GLU A 1006 65.32 9.33 -39.37
C GLU A 1006 65.62 8.02 -40.10
N SER A 1007 65.37 6.88 -39.47
CA SER A 1007 65.54 5.53 -40.08
C SER A 1007 64.55 5.28 -41.22
N ILE A 1008 63.26 5.71 -41.03
CA ILE A 1008 62.25 5.61 -42.05
C ILE A 1008 62.54 6.55 -43.22
N GLY A 1009 62.86 7.82 -42.96
CA GLY A 1009 63.22 8.77 -44.00
C GLY A 1009 64.43 8.37 -44.85
N LYS A 1010 65.28 7.47 -44.33
CA LYS A 1010 66.41 6.85 -45.05
C LYS A 1010 66.04 5.57 -45.84
N ARG A 1011 64.86 4.99 -45.60
CA ARG A 1011 64.33 3.82 -46.34
C ARG A 1011 63.46 4.21 -47.56
N ASP A 1012 62.87 5.43 -47.55
CA ASP A 1012 62.01 5.97 -48.60
C ASP A 1012 62.82 6.82 -49.64
N ASN A 1013 64.09 6.98 -49.45
CA ASN A 1013 65.05 7.51 -50.40
C ASN A 1013 65.97 6.40 -50.91
#